data_d0094732f9bc069f029ccae0cba4c669
#
_entry.id   d0094732f9bc069f029ccae0cba4c669
#
_cell.length_a   1.000
_cell.length_b   1.000
_cell.length_c   1.000
_cell.angle_alpha   90.00
_cell.angle_beta   90.00
_cell.angle_gamma   90.00
#
_symmetry.space_group_name_H-M   'P 1'
#
loop_
_entity.id
_entity.type
_entity.pdbx_description
1 polymer ?
#
loop_
_entity_poly.entity_id
_entity_poly.type
_entity_poly.pdbx_seq_one_letter_code
_entity_poly.pdbx_strand_id
1 'polypeptide(L)'
;MTFQEQIQQGIPSILPLPKPYETNINHAPKRKEILTDDEKKLALRNALRYFEPKHHAELLPEFKYELETYGRIYMYRFRPDYRMYARPISEYPGKSEQAKAIMLMIQNNLDYVVAQHPHELITYGGNGAVFSNWAQYLLTMKYLSEMTDEQTLTMYSGHPMGLFPSHKEAPRVVVTNGMVIPNYSQPDDWERMNALGVSQYGQMTAGSYMYIGPQGIVHGTTITVLNGFRKIKRSPKGGLFVTSGLGGMSGAQPKAGNIAGCITVCAEVNPKITHIRHSQGWINEVIENLDELVQRVNLAKANNETVSIAYLGNVVDVWERFDKENLYIDLGSDQTSLHNPWAGGYYPVGISFENANEMMANNPDLFKEKVQETLRRHTAAINKHTAKGTYFFDYGNAFLLEASRAGAAVMAENNIDFRYPSYVQDIMGPMCFDYGFGPFRWVCTSGNPEDLAKTDAIACQVLEEMTKTAPDEIQQQMQDNIQWIKGAQENKLVVGSQARILYADAEGRVKIAEAFNQAIAKGEIGAVVLGRDHHDVSGTDSPYRETSNIYDGSRFTADMAIQNVIGDSFRGATWVSIHNGGGVGWGEVINGGFGMVLDGTKEASRRLASMLFWDVNNGISRRSWARNEGAVFAIRRAMEAEPLLKVTLPNLVDDELLN
;
A
#
# COMPACT_ATOMS: atom_id res chain seq x y z
N MET A 1 -18.78 11.05 -28.62
CA MET A 1 -18.28 9.66 -28.53
C MET A 1 -18.72 9.06 -27.22
N THR A 2 -19.18 7.82 -27.25
CA THR A 2 -19.49 7.05 -26.04
C THR A 2 -18.22 6.73 -25.25
N PHE A 3 -18.36 6.29 -24.01
CA PHE A 3 -17.24 5.81 -23.20
C PHE A 3 -16.42 4.71 -23.89
N GLN A 4 -17.09 3.75 -24.50
CA GLN A 4 -16.46 2.64 -25.20
C GLN A 4 -15.68 3.11 -26.45
N GLU A 5 -16.28 3.99 -27.24
CA GLU A 5 -15.61 4.58 -28.41
C GLU A 5 -14.36 5.38 -28.05
N GLN A 6 -14.39 6.14 -26.94
CA GLN A 6 -13.20 6.87 -26.47
C GLN A 6 -12.07 5.93 -26.04
N ILE A 7 -12.38 4.81 -25.37
CA ILE A 7 -11.36 3.79 -25.04
C ILE A 7 -10.76 3.19 -26.30
N GLN A 8 -11.59 2.77 -27.25
CA GLN A 8 -11.15 2.12 -28.49
C GLN A 8 -10.35 3.05 -29.40
N GLN A 9 -10.62 4.34 -29.34
CA GLN A 9 -9.87 5.35 -30.09
C GLN A 9 -8.40 5.42 -29.64
N GLY A 10 -8.13 5.36 -28.33
CA GLY A 10 -6.80 5.59 -27.76
C GLY A 10 -6.37 7.06 -27.91
N ILE A 11 -5.14 7.31 -28.38
CA ILE A 11 -4.67 8.67 -28.65
C ILE A 11 -5.43 9.20 -29.88
N PRO A 12 -6.15 10.34 -29.73
CA PRO A 12 -6.94 10.87 -30.83
C PRO A 12 -6.06 11.39 -31.97
N SER A 13 -6.46 11.08 -33.22
CA SER A 13 -5.78 11.56 -34.42
C SER A 13 -6.00 13.05 -34.70
N ILE A 14 -7.05 13.62 -34.13
CA ILE A 14 -7.31 15.06 -34.09
C ILE A 14 -7.10 15.52 -32.64
N LEU A 15 -6.25 16.52 -32.44
CA LEU A 15 -5.95 16.98 -31.11
C LEU A 15 -7.21 17.54 -30.43
N PRO A 16 -7.54 17.10 -29.19
CA PRO A 16 -8.60 17.73 -28.42
C PRO A 16 -8.21 19.18 -28.08
N LEU A 17 -9.17 20.00 -27.69
CA LEU A 17 -8.88 21.33 -27.19
C LEU A 17 -8.06 21.25 -25.89
N PRO A 18 -7.15 22.20 -25.63
CA PRO A 18 -6.47 22.30 -24.35
C PRO A 18 -7.47 22.36 -23.19
N LYS A 19 -7.21 21.59 -22.12
CA LYS A 19 -8.08 21.55 -20.95
C LYS A 19 -7.64 22.56 -19.91
N PRO A 20 -8.59 23.27 -19.27
CA PRO A 20 -8.24 24.22 -18.20
C PRO A 20 -7.63 23.48 -17.00
N TYR A 21 -6.75 24.19 -16.30
CA TYR A 21 -6.26 23.71 -15.01
C TYR A 21 -7.36 23.89 -13.95
N GLU A 22 -7.78 22.79 -13.35
CA GLU A 22 -8.89 22.78 -12.38
C GLU A 22 -8.35 22.99 -10.95
N THR A 23 -8.59 24.15 -10.37
CA THR A 23 -8.07 24.53 -9.03
C THR A 23 -8.81 23.89 -7.86
N ASN A 24 -9.97 23.27 -8.10
CA ASN A 24 -10.79 22.58 -7.09
C ASN A 24 -10.38 21.13 -6.85
N ILE A 25 -9.38 20.65 -7.55
CA ILE A 25 -8.83 19.28 -7.45
C ILE A 25 -7.53 19.31 -6.65
N ASN A 26 -7.25 18.23 -5.92
CA ASN A 26 -6.00 18.08 -5.21
C ASN A 26 -4.89 17.66 -6.19
N HIS A 27 -4.06 18.63 -6.58
CA HIS A 27 -2.93 18.41 -7.48
C HIS A 27 -1.67 17.95 -6.76
N ALA A 28 -0.84 17.18 -7.47
CA ALA A 28 0.49 16.82 -6.99
C ALA A 28 1.37 18.08 -6.85
N PRO A 29 2.24 18.15 -5.84
CA PRO A 29 3.17 19.26 -5.72
C PRO A 29 4.15 19.30 -6.90
N LYS A 30 4.66 20.49 -7.21
CA LYS A 30 5.73 20.67 -8.19
C LYS A 30 6.91 19.76 -7.84
N ARG A 31 7.41 19.02 -8.82
CA ARG A 31 8.59 18.19 -8.65
C ARG A 31 9.88 19.00 -8.76
N LYS A 32 10.95 18.48 -8.13
CA LYS A 32 12.29 19.08 -8.22
C LYS A 32 12.70 19.21 -9.69
N GLU A 33 13.21 20.37 -10.07
CA GLU A 33 13.86 20.56 -11.35
C GLU A 33 15.27 19.93 -11.28
N ILE A 34 15.50 18.91 -12.10
CA ILE A 34 16.73 18.08 -12.03
C ILE A 34 17.39 17.93 -13.40
N LEU A 35 16.67 18.25 -14.48
CA LEU A 35 17.16 18.06 -15.83
C LEU A 35 18.03 19.22 -16.30
N THR A 36 19.14 18.90 -16.97
CA THR A 36 19.92 19.86 -17.77
C THR A 36 19.11 20.29 -19.00
N ASP A 37 19.56 21.36 -19.70
CA ASP A 37 18.87 21.84 -20.91
C ASP A 37 18.83 20.80 -22.03
N ASP A 38 19.87 19.98 -22.17
CA ASP A 38 19.85 18.89 -23.16
C ASP A 38 18.94 17.74 -22.74
N GLU A 39 18.86 17.43 -21.45
CA GLU A 39 17.92 16.45 -20.91
C GLU A 39 16.46 16.95 -21.01
N LYS A 40 16.19 18.25 -20.86
CA LYS A 40 14.85 18.83 -21.13
C LYS A 40 14.45 18.59 -22.60
N LYS A 41 15.37 18.79 -23.55
CA LYS A 41 15.10 18.46 -24.97
C LYS A 41 14.82 16.97 -25.15
N LEU A 42 15.56 16.11 -24.45
CA LEU A 42 15.31 14.65 -24.50
C LEU A 42 13.94 14.29 -23.92
N ALA A 43 13.56 14.88 -22.78
CA ALA A 43 12.23 14.68 -22.18
C ALA A 43 11.11 15.08 -23.14
N LEU A 44 11.25 16.23 -23.82
CA LEU A 44 10.30 16.67 -24.83
C LEU A 44 10.23 15.73 -26.04
N ARG A 45 11.36 15.20 -26.51
CA ARG A 45 11.37 14.16 -27.57
C ARG A 45 10.64 12.90 -27.10
N ASN A 46 10.86 12.48 -25.86
CA ASN A 46 10.20 11.31 -25.27
C ASN A 46 8.69 11.53 -25.11
N ALA A 47 8.25 12.74 -24.84
CA ALA A 47 6.83 13.07 -24.79
C ALA A 47 6.19 13.13 -26.19
N LEU A 48 6.84 13.78 -27.14
CA LEU A 48 6.30 13.96 -28.49
C LEU A 48 6.23 12.66 -29.29
N ARG A 49 7.06 11.64 -28.96
CA ARG A 49 7.05 10.34 -29.67
C ARG A 49 5.71 9.58 -29.62
N TYR A 50 4.79 9.97 -28.74
CA TYR A 50 3.44 9.39 -28.68
C TYR A 50 2.52 9.90 -29.81
N PHE A 51 2.90 10.97 -30.49
CA PHE A 51 2.05 11.70 -31.43
C PHE A 51 2.63 11.73 -32.84
N GLU A 52 1.75 11.85 -33.84
CA GLU A 52 2.18 12.01 -35.21
C GLU A 52 2.96 13.34 -35.41
N PRO A 53 4.00 13.37 -36.27
CA PRO A 53 4.84 14.57 -36.45
C PRO A 53 4.09 15.86 -36.79
N LYS A 54 2.93 15.77 -37.46
CA LYS A 54 2.08 16.93 -37.75
C LYS A 54 1.58 17.69 -36.54
N HIS A 55 1.55 17.04 -35.37
CA HIS A 55 1.09 17.61 -34.09
C HIS A 55 2.22 18.17 -33.20
N HIS A 56 3.48 17.87 -33.54
CA HIS A 56 4.61 18.21 -32.67
C HIS A 56 4.75 19.71 -32.45
N ALA A 57 4.56 20.54 -33.50
CA ALA A 57 4.68 21.99 -33.38
C ALA A 57 3.63 22.61 -32.45
N GLU A 58 2.41 22.04 -32.41
CA GLU A 58 1.33 22.50 -31.53
C GLU A 58 1.55 22.03 -30.09
N LEU A 59 2.01 20.79 -29.87
CA LEU A 59 2.16 20.18 -28.54
C LEU A 59 3.45 20.61 -27.81
N LEU A 60 4.50 20.96 -28.54
CA LEU A 60 5.80 21.31 -27.96
C LEU A 60 5.74 22.44 -26.94
N PRO A 61 5.06 23.61 -27.18
CA PRO A 61 4.96 24.68 -26.20
C PRO A 61 4.22 24.24 -24.92
N GLU A 62 3.18 23.40 -25.07
CA GLU A 62 2.37 22.89 -23.95
C GLU A 62 3.20 21.94 -23.07
N PHE A 63 3.89 20.98 -23.65
CA PHE A 63 4.73 20.04 -22.90
C PHE A 63 5.94 20.73 -22.27
N LYS A 64 6.49 21.77 -22.93
CA LYS A 64 7.53 22.61 -22.33
C LYS A 64 7.01 23.34 -21.10
N TYR A 65 5.83 23.94 -21.19
CA TYR A 65 5.17 24.58 -20.05
C TYR A 65 4.93 23.61 -18.88
N GLU A 66 4.42 22.39 -19.15
CA GLU A 66 4.22 21.39 -18.11
C GLU A 66 5.53 21.01 -17.44
N LEU A 67 6.59 20.76 -18.21
CA LEU A 67 7.91 20.41 -17.67
C LEU A 67 8.51 21.52 -16.80
N GLU A 68 8.41 22.78 -17.23
CA GLU A 68 8.94 23.94 -16.51
C GLU A 68 8.09 24.27 -15.26
N THR A 69 6.77 24.09 -15.35
CA THR A 69 5.83 24.44 -14.27
C THR A 69 5.74 23.35 -13.21
N TYR A 70 5.66 22.08 -13.62
CA TYR A 70 5.38 20.95 -12.73
C TYR A 70 6.60 20.02 -12.52
N GLY A 71 7.66 20.19 -13.31
CA GLY A 71 8.82 19.30 -13.34
C GLY A 71 8.56 17.97 -14.04
N ARG A 72 7.38 17.76 -14.61
CA ARG A 72 6.95 16.55 -15.32
C ARG A 72 6.02 16.92 -16.47
N ILE A 73 5.92 16.00 -17.46
CA ILE A 73 5.00 16.14 -18.59
C ILE A 73 3.86 15.14 -18.41
N TYR A 74 2.74 15.61 -17.88
CA TYR A 74 1.55 14.78 -17.61
C TYR A 74 0.62 14.65 -18.80
N MET A 75 0.71 15.56 -19.79
CA MET A 75 -0.16 15.61 -20.96
C MET A 75 -1.64 15.83 -20.61
N TYR A 76 -1.93 16.81 -19.75
CA TYR A 76 -3.27 17.11 -19.22
C TYR A 76 -4.35 17.26 -20.28
N ARG A 77 -4.00 17.78 -21.48
CA ARG A 77 -4.87 17.91 -22.64
C ARG A 77 -5.55 16.61 -23.00
N PHE A 78 -4.86 15.48 -22.79
CA PHE A 78 -5.31 14.15 -23.19
C PHE A 78 -6.08 13.41 -22.11
N ARG A 79 -6.41 14.06 -20.99
CA ARG A 79 -7.33 13.48 -20.01
C ARG A 79 -8.67 13.13 -20.70
N PRO A 80 -9.23 11.92 -20.48
CA PRO A 80 -10.56 11.60 -21.01
C PRO A 80 -11.65 12.55 -20.52
N ASP A 81 -12.73 12.66 -21.29
CA ASP A 81 -13.90 13.47 -20.90
C ASP A 81 -14.89 12.70 -20.00
N TYR A 82 -14.74 11.37 -19.94
CA TYR A 82 -15.57 10.54 -19.07
C TYR A 82 -15.01 10.51 -17.65
N ARG A 83 -15.90 10.34 -16.69
CA ARG A 83 -15.53 10.19 -15.28
C ARG A 83 -14.77 8.88 -15.06
N MET A 84 -13.69 8.94 -14.25
CA MET A 84 -12.94 7.76 -13.77
C MET A 84 -13.65 7.15 -12.57
N TYR A 85 -14.05 5.89 -12.67
CA TYR A 85 -14.54 5.05 -11.57
C TYR A 85 -14.66 3.60 -12.04
N ALA A 86 -14.73 2.66 -11.11
CA ALA A 86 -14.99 1.25 -11.41
C ALA A 86 -16.44 1.05 -11.87
N ARG A 87 -16.68 1.06 -13.18
CA ARG A 87 -17.98 0.74 -13.78
C ARG A 87 -18.26 -0.76 -13.67
N PRO A 88 -19.52 -1.18 -13.75
CA PRO A 88 -19.83 -2.59 -13.98
C PRO A 88 -19.02 -3.14 -15.16
N ILE A 89 -18.47 -4.34 -14.99
CA ILE A 89 -17.54 -4.94 -15.98
C ILE A 89 -18.12 -5.02 -17.39
N SER A 90 -19.44 -5.17 -17.50
CA SER A 90 -20.15 -5.23 -18.80
C SER A 90 -20.08 -3.94 -19.63
N GLU A 91 -19.74 -2.82 -19.02
CA GLU A 91 -19.63 -1.54 -19.74
C GLU A 91 -18.29 -1.38 -20.50
N TYR A 92 -17.28 -2.19 -20.18
CA TYR A 92 -15.96 -2.09 -20.80
C TYR A 92 -15.89 -2.80 -22.16
N PRO A 93 -15.18 -2.21 -23.17
CA PRO A 93 -15.15 -2.72 -24.55
C PRO A 93 -14.11 -3.84 -24.77
N GLY A 94 -13.74 -4.61 -23.75
CA GLY A 94 -12.78 -5.71 -23.87
C GLY A 94 -13.37 -6.96 -24.53
N LYS A 95 -12.52 -7.75 -25.20
CA LYS A 95 -12.91 -9.03 -25.83
C LYS A 95 -12.96 -10.20 -24.85
N SER A 96 -12.38 -10.05 -23.65
CA SER A 96 -12.40 -11.03 -22.57
C SER A 96 -12.74 -10.39 -21.24
N GLU A 97 -13.28 -11.17 -20.31
CA GLU A 97 -13.54 -10.69 -18.94
C GLU A 97 -12.25 -10.24 -18.25
N GLN A 98 -11.12 -10.88 -18.55
CA GLN A 98 -9.80 -10.54 -18.03
C GLN A 98 -9.38 -9.12 -18.46
N ALA A 99 -9.49 -8.79 -19.74
CA ALA A 99 -9.15 -7.46 -20.25
C ALA A 99 -10.07 -6.37 -19.68
N LYS A 100 -11.39 -6.65 -19.58
CA LYS A 100 -12.37 -5.74 -18.97
C LYS A 100 -12.07 -5.50 -17.49
N ALA A 101 -11.73 -6.55 -16.74
CA ALA A 101 -11.39 -6.46 -15.32
C ALA A 101 -10.14 -5.59 -15.10
N ILE A 102 -9.11 -5.71 -15.94
CA ILE A 102 -7.92 -4.86 -15.86
C ILE A 102 -8.29 -3.39 -16.12
N MET A 103 -9.12 -3.10 -17.14
CA MET A 103 -9.60 -1.73 -17.39
C MET A 103 -10.39 -1.16 -16.22
N LEU A 104 -11.26 -1.97 -15.60
CA LEU A 104 -12.01 -1.61 -14.40
C LEU A 104 -11.08 -1.23 -13.25
N MET A 105 -10.07 -2.06 -12.99
CA MET A 105 -9.13 -1.82 -11.89
C MET A 105 -8.24 -0.60 -12.14
N ILE A 106 -7.81 -0.35 -13.37
CA ILE A 106 -7.10 0.88 -13.74
C ILE A 106 -7.98 2.10 -13.44
N GLN A 107 -9.24 2.10 -13.84
CA GLN A 107 -10.15 3.22 -13.60
C GLN A 107 -10.53 3.38 -12.12
N ASN A 108 -10.63 2.28 -11.36
CA ASN A 108 -10.79 2.36 -9.90
C ASN A 108 -9.62 3.11 -9.25
N ASN A 109 -8.39 2.82 -9.67
CA ASN A 109 -7.19 3.45 -9.12
C ASN A 109 -7.05 4.94 -9.50
N LEU A 110 -7.80 5.41 -10.49
CA LEU A 110 -7.84 6.79 -10.96
C LEU A 110 -9.14 7.53 -10.59
N ASP A 111 -10.07 6.87 -9.90
CA ASP A 111 -11.29 7.51 -9.39
C ASP A 111 -10.94 8.65 -8.43
N TYR A 112 -11.59 9.80 -8.57
CA TYR A 112 -11.35 11.00 -7.77
C TYR A 112 -11.62 10.81 -6.27
N VAL A 113 -12.42 9.80 -5.90
CA VAL A 113 -12.63 9.42 -4.49
C VAL A 113 -11.57 8.44 -3.97
N VAL A 114 -10.76 7.86 -4.85
CA VAL A 114 -9.72 6.88 -4.54
C VAL A 114 -8.32 7.50 -4.69
N ALA A 115 -8.07 8.17 -5.81
CA ALA A 115 -6.76 8.71 -6.16
C ALA A 115 -6.45 9.99 -5.39
N GLN A 116 -5.21 10.11 -4.90
CA GLN A 116 -4.73 11.30 -4.21
C GLN A 116 -4.58 12.50 -5.15
N HIS A 117 -4.03 12.27 -6.35
CA HIS A 117 -3.84 13.29 -7.39
C HIS A 117 -4.27 12.71 -8.74
N PRO A 118 -5.59 12.64 -9.01
CA PRO A 118 -6.12 11.92 -10.17
C PRO A 118 -5.66 12.52 -11.51
N HIS A 119 -5.43 13.83 -11.59
CA HIS A 119 -4.96 14.47 -12.82
C HIS A 119 -3.49 14.17 -13.14
N GLU A 120 -2.69 13.87 -12.14
CA GLU A 120 -1.30 13.43 -12.26
C GLU A 120 -1.15 11.91 -12.24
N LEU A 121 -2.27 11.17 -12.30
CA LEU A 121 -2.30 9.69 -12.35
C LEU A 121 -1.70 9.03 -11.09
N ILE A 122 -1.71 9.75 -9.98
CA ILE A 122 -1.16 9.30 -8.69
C ILE A 122 -2.28 8.81 -7.79
N THR A 123 -2.22 7.53 -7.42
CA THR A 123 -3.23 6.91 -6.56
C THR A 123 -2.99 7.22 -5.08
N TYR A 124 -1.79 6.99 -4.54
CA TYR A 124 -1.48 7.29 -3.13
C TYR A 124 0.02 7.51 -2.90
N GLY A 125 0.39 7.88 -1.67
CA GLY A 125 1.78 7.99 -1.22
C GLY A 125 2.57 9.13 -1.87
N GLY A 126 1.89 10.12 -2.42
CA GLY A 126 2.50 11.29 -3.08
C GLY A 126 3.12 11.01 -4.44
N ASN A 127 3.53 9.77 -4.72
CA ASN A 127 4.23 9.36 -5.95
C ASN A 127 3.69 8.08 -6.58
N GLY A 128 2.86 7.30 -5.90
CA GLY A 128 2.38 6.01 -6.36
C GLY A 128 1.52 6.10 -7.61
N ALA A 129 2.15 6.08 -8.77
CA ALA A 129 1.52 6.33 -10.05
C ALA A 129 1.03 5.06 -10.73
N VAL A 130 -0.09 5.16 -11.43
CA VAL A 130 -0.62 4.13 -12.34
C VAL A 130 0.07 4.27 -13.70
N PHE A 131 0.21 5.51 -14.20
CA PHE A 131 0.91 5.89 -15.42
C PHE A 131 1.69 7.19 -15.19
N SER A 132 2.68 7.47 -16.04
CA SER A 132 3.43 8.73 -15.99
C SER A 132 2.71 9.88 -16.70
N ASN A 133 1.88 9.58 -17.69
CA ASN A 133 1.15 10.57 -18.50
C ASN A 133 -0.13 9.99 -19.12
N TRP A 134 -1.00 10.87 -19.60
CA TRP A 134 -2.30 10.47 -20.15
C TRP A 134 -2.22 9.73 -21.49
N ALA A 135 -1.16 9.91 -22.29
CA ALA A 135 -0.99 9.12 -23.50
C ALA A 135 -0.77 7.63 -23.19
N GLN A 136 -0.03 7.32 -22.13
CA GLN A 136 0.16 5.94 -21.66
C GLN A 136 -1.18 5.31 -21.25
N TYR A 137 -2.02 6.03 -20.52
CA TYR A 137 -3.36 5.57 -20.15
C TYR A 137 -4.20 5.26 -21.39
N LEU A 138 -4.27 6.20 -22.34
CA LEU A 138 -5.08 6.04 -23.56
C LEU A 138 -4.63 4.84 -24.40
N LEU A 139 -3.32 4.67 -24.59
CA LEU A 139 -2.77 3.52 -25.32
C LEU A 139 -3.04 2.19 -24.60
N THR A 140 -2.88 2.16 -23.30
CA THR A 140 -3.12 0.94 -22.50
C THR A 140 -4.57 0.51 -22.60
N MET A 141 -5.51 1.43 -22.43
CA MET A 141 -6.94 1.14 -22.53
C MET A 141 -7.32 0.66 -23.94
N LYS A 142 -6.75 1.26 -24.97
CA LYS A 142 -6.92 0.82 -26.37
C LYS A 142 -6.41 -0.61 -26.54
N TYR A 143 -5.17 -0.91 -26.15
CA TYR A 143 -4.60 -2.26 -26.27
C TYR A 143 -5.44 -3.30 -25.53
N LEU A 144 -5.92 -3.00 -24.32
CA LEU A 144 -6.80 -3.87 -23.56
C LEU A 144 -8.14 -4.11 -24.29
N SER A 145 -8.69 -3.11 -24.99
CA SER A 145 -9.92 -3.27 -25.76
C SER A 145 -9.75 -4.15 -27.02
N GLU A 146 -8.55 -4.19 -27.58
CA GLU A 146 -8.21 -4.93 -28.82
C GLU A 146 -7.67 -6.33 -28.54
N MET A 147 -7.11 -6.55 -27.36
CA MET A 147 -6.39 -7.76 -26.96
C MET A 147 -7.28 -9.01 -27.02
N THR A 148 -6.66 -10.11 -27.47
CA THR A 148 -7.25 -11.45 -27.45
C THR A 148 -6.69 -12.29 -26.29
N ASP A 149 -7.23 -13.50 -26.09
CA ASP A 149 -6.74 -14.46 -25.09
C ASP A 149 -5.32 -14.98 -25.40
N GLU A 150 -4.86 -14.81 -26.64
CA GLU A 150 -3.55 -15.29 -27.10
C GLU A 150 -2.53 -14.15 -27.18
N GLN A 151 -2.73 -13.10 -26.39
CA GLN A 151 -1.82 -11.95 -26.35
C GLN A 151 -1.51 -11.53 -24.91
N THR A 152 -0.30 -11.02 -24.72
CA THR A 152 0.16 -10.36 -23.49
C THR A 152 0.57 -8.93 -23.81
N LEU A 153 0.05 -7.98 -23.06
CA LEU A 153 0.50 -6.59 -23.05
C LEU A 153 1.72 -6.45 -22.17
N THR A 154 2.83 -6.03 -22.75
CA THR A 154 4.07 -5.75 -22.03
C THR A 154 4.17 -4.27 -21.71
N MET A 155 4.45 -3.92 -20.45
CA MET A 155 4.50 -2.55 -19.97
C MET A 155 5.79 -2.25 -19.23
N TYR A 156 6.48 -1.18 -19.64
CA TYR A 156 7.69 -0.67 -18.99
C TYR A 156 7.40 0.71 -18.39
N SER A 157 7.39 0.81 -17.08
CA SER A 157 7.20 2.07 -16.34
C SER A 157 6.01 2.89 -16.86
N GLY A 158 4.86 2.24 -16.97
CA GLY A 158 3.59 2.81 -17.44
C GLY A 158 3.45 2.85 -18.97
N HIS A 159 4.54 2.71 -19.74
CA HIS A 159 4.47 2.72 -21.20
C HIS A 159 4.07 1.34 -21.75
N PRO A 160 2.96 1.22 -22.50
CA PRO A 160 2.56 0.00 -23.16
C PRO A 160 3.45 -0.22 -24.40
N MET A 161 4.36 -1.19 -24.29
CA MET A 161 5.26 -1.55 -25.41
C MET A 161 4.53 -2.19 -26.57
N GLY A 162 3.48 -2.95 -26.30
CA GLY A 162 2.64 -3.59 -27.32
C GLY A 162 2.07 -4.93 -26.90
N LEU A 163 1.19 -5.46 -27.73
CA LEU A 163 0.61 -6.79 -27.62
C LEU A 163 1.53 -7.83 -28.29
N PHE A 164 1.96 -8.80 -27.51
CA PHE A 164 2.80 -9.89 -28.00
C PHE A 164 2.03 -11.20 -28.05
N PRO A 165 2.23 -12.06 -29.07
CA PRO A 165 1.66 -13.40 -29.10
C PRO A 165 1.98 -14.17 -27.82
N SER A 166 0.98 -14.87 -27.28
CA SER A 166 1.06 -15.62 -26.05
C SER A 166 0.06 -16.78 -26.08
N HIS A 167 -0.42 -17.22 -24.93
CA HIS A 167 -1.41 -18.29 -24.79
C HIS A 167 -2.36 -17.99 -23.61
N LYS A 168 -3.49 -18.69 -23.57
CA LYS A 168 -4.57 -18.46 -22.59
C LYS A 168 -4.13 -18.54 -21.12
N GLU A 169 -3.11 -19.34 -20.82
CA GLU A 169 -2.59 -19.52 -19.47
C GLU A 169 -1.61 -18.41 -19.04
N ALA A 170 -1.05 -17.65 -19.99
CA ALA A 170 -0.12 -16.58 -19.69
C ALA A 170 -0.85 -15.34 -19.15
N PRO A 171 -0.17 -14.49 -18.39
CA PRO A 171 -0.70 -13.20 -17.98
C PRO A 171 -1.13 -12.34 -19.16
N ARG A 172 -2.27 -11.66 -19.03
CA ARG A 172 -2.73 -10.66 -20.03
C ARG A 172 -1.87 -9.40 -20.00
N VAL A 173 -1.33 -9.05 -18.83
CA VAL A 173 -0.44 -7.89 -18.68
C VAL A 173 0.73 -8.25 -17.78
N VAL A 174 1.93 -7.81 -18.18
CA VAL A 174 3.15 -7.87 -17.36
C VAL A 174 3.71 -6.46 -17.23
N VAL A 175 3.85 -6.00 -15.99
CA VAL A 175 4.28 -4.63 -15.66
C VAL A 175 5.61 -4.66 -14.91
N THR A 176 6.54 -3.82 -15.33
CA THR A 176 7.74 -3.49 -14.57
C THR A 176 7.82 -1.98 -14.34
N ASN A 177 8.07 -1.55 -13.11
CA ASN A 177 8.19 -0.13 -12.76
C ASN A 177 9.47 0.12 -11.96
N GLY A 178 10.22 1.17 -12.33
CA GLY A 178 11.36 1.64 -11.55
C GLY A 178 12.52 0.66 -11.43
N MET A 179 12.65 -0.29 -12.36
CA MET A 179 13.69 -1.33 -12.32
C MET A 179 15.01 -0.78 -12.85
N VAL A 180 15.64 0.09 -12.06
CA VAL A 180 16.93 0.73 -12.39
C VAL A 180 18.09 -0.17 -11.96
N ILE A 181 19.13 -0.22 -12.82
CA ILE A 181 20.34 -1.01 -12.54
C ILE A 181 21.04 -0.45 -11.28
N PRO A 182 21.47 -1.29 -10.32
CA PRO A 182 21.88 -0.85 -8.98
C PRO A 182 22.95 0.27 -8.94
N ASN A 183 23.95 0.24 -9.80
CA ASN A 183 25.01 1.28 -9.80
C ASN A 183 24.55 2.64 -10.37
N TYR A 184 23.32 2.72 -10.89
CA TYR A 184 22.71 3.92 -11.47
C TYR A 184 21.42 4.30 -10.74
N SER A 185 21.30 3.93 -9.49
CA SER A 185 20.07 3.98 -8.70
C SER A 185 20.19 4.84 -7.43
N GLN A 186 20.87 5.98 -7.56
CA GLN A 186 20.83 7.00 -6.52
C GLN A 186 19.50 7.75 -6.55
N PRO A 187 19.05 8.38 -5.46
CA PRO A 187 17.77 9.09 -5.42
C PRO A 187 17.56 10.08 -6.57
N ASP A 188 18.58 10.86 -6.93
CA ASP A 188 18.49 11.80 -8.05
C ASP A 188 18.43 11.11 -9.42
N ASP A 189 18.95 9.87 -9.56
CA ASP A 189 18.85 9.12 -10.82
C ASP A 189 17.40 8.71 -11.11
N TRP A 190 16.64 8.25 -10.09
CA TRP A 190 15.22 7.97 -10.27
C TRP A 190 14.42 9.20 -10.62
N GLU A 191 14.64 10.32 -9.92
CA GLU A 191 13.96 11.58 -10.20
C GLU A 191 14.24 12.07 -11.63
N ARG A 192 15.51 11.96 -12.07
CA ARG A 192 15.92 12.28 -13.44
C ARG A 192 15.23 11.39 -14.47
N MET A 193 15.26 10.07 -14.29
CA MET A 193 14.65 9.12 -15.23
C MET A 193 13.13 9.28 -15.28
N ASN A 194 12.49 9.62 -14.15
CA ASN A 194 11.08 9.93 -14.12
C ASN A 194 10.77 11.23 -14.88
N ALA A 195 11.57 12.28 -14.71
CA ALA A 195 11.41 13.55 -15.44
C ALA A 195 11.66 13.39 -16.95
N LEU A 196 12.57 12.48 -17.37
CA LEU A 196 12.77 12.09 -18.75
C LEU A 196 11.60 11.28 -19.33
N GLY A 197 10.66 10.82 -18.51
CA GLY A 197 9.54 9.97 -18.93
C GLY A 197 9.95 8.55 -19.30
N VAL A 198 11.03 8.01 -18.74
CA VAL A 198 11.53 6.65 -19.03
C VAL A 198 11.44 5.69 -17.85
N SER A 199 11.20 6.19 -16.65
CA SER A 199 10.95 5.39 -15.45
C SER A 199 9.77 5.93 -14.66
N GLN A 200 9.10 5.07 -13.91
CA GLN A 200 7.94 5.41 -13.11
C GLN A 200 8.04 4.79 -11.73
N TYR A 201 7.61 5.54 -10.72
CA TYR A 201 7.45 5.05 -9.37
C TYR A 201 6.10 4.33 -9.21
N GLY A 202 6.10 3.01 -9.38
CA GLY A 202 4.94 2.15 -9.15
C GLY A 202 4.88 1.71 -7.70
N GLN A 203 4.34 2.52 -6.82
CA GLN A 203 4.29 2.20 -5.40
C GLN A 203 3.27 1.11 -5.11
N MET A 204 3.76 -0.06 -4.62
CA MET A 204 2.92 -1.15 -4.11
C MET A 204 1.69 -1.43 -5.02
N THR A 205 0.50 -1.54 -4.46
CA THR A 205 -0.74 -1.86 -5.18
C THR A 205 -1.20 -0.82 -6.19
N ALA A 206 -0.76 0.44 -6.10
CA ALA A 206 -1.04 1.44 -7.14
C ALA A 206 -0.46 1.02 -8.49
N GLY A 207 0.80 0.56 -8.51
CA GLY A 207 1.49 0.13 -9.71
C GLY A 207 0.98 -1.18 -10.31
N SER A 208 0.25 -2.00 -9.54
CA SER A 208 -0.41 -3.24 -10.01
C SER A 208 -1.91 -3.08 -10.26
N TYR A 209 -2.44 -1.88 -10.17
CA TYR A 209 -3.88 -1.60 -10.32
C TYR A 209 -4.77 -2.24 -9.25
N MET A 210 -4.20 -2.71 -8.13
CA MET A 210 -4.92 -3.46 -7.08
C MET A 210 -5.24 -2.63 -5.83
N TYR A 211 -5.09 -1.31 -5.87
CA TYR A 211 -5.50 -0.47 -4.75
C TYR A 211 -7.03 -0.41 -4.64
N ILE A 212 -7.56 -0.75 -3.48
CA ILE A 212 -8.99 -0.86 -3.19
C ILE A 212 -9.50 0.21 -2.21
N GLY A 213 -8.76 1.30 -2.09
CA GLY A 213 -9.05 2.35 -1.11
C GLY A 213 -8.44 2.07 0.27
N PRO A 214 -8.85 2.84 1.29
CA PRO A 214 -8.19 2.87 2.59
C PRO A 214 -8.43 1.62 3.46
N GLN A 215 -9.35 0.73 3.11
CA GLN A 215 -9.66 -0.42 3.95
C GLN A 215 -8.47 -1.38 4.13
N GLY A 216 -7.54 -1.44 3.17
CA GLY A 216 -6.34 -2.26 3.30
C GLY A 216 -5.46 -1.82 4.47
N ILE A 217 -5.21 -0.52 4.59
CA ILE A 217 -4.41 0.02 5.69
C ILE A 217 -5.18 -0.01 7.02
N VAL A 218 -6.51 0.20 7.00
CA VAL A 218 -7.33 0.08 8.23
C VAL A 218 -7.26 -1.35 8.75
N HIS A 219 -7.39 -2.36 7.88
CA HIS A 219 -7.29 -3.76 8.26
C HIS A 219 -5.90 -4.09 8.83
N GLY A 220 -4.83 -3.79 8.10
CA GLY A 220 -3.46 -4.07 8.54
C GLY A 220 -3.13 -3.40 9.88
N THR A 221 -3.57 -2.15 10.07
CA THR A 221 -3.40 -1.45 11.36
C THR A 221 -4.22 -2.08 12.48
N THR A 222 -5.46 -2.52 12.20
CA THR A 222 -6.29 -3.23 13.19
C THR A 222 -5.60 -4.50 13.67
N ILE A 223 -5.12 -5.33 12.76
CA ILE A 223 -4.40 -6.57 13.09
C ILE A 223 -3.09 -6.26 13.84
N THR A 224 -2.36 -5.21 13.44
CA THR A 224 -1.14 -4.77 14.14
C THR A 224 -1.44 -4.36 15.58
N VAL A 225 -2.47 -3.55 15.82
CA VAL A 225 -2.86 -3.09 17.16
C VAL A 225 -3.31 -4.27 18.03
N LEU A 226 -4.17 -5.16 17.52
CA LEU A 226 -4.62 -6.36 18.23
C LEU A 226 -3.43 -7.24 18.65
N ASN A 227 -2.51 -7.51 17.74
CA ASN A 227 -1.33 -8.32 18.01
C ASN A 227 -0.32 -7.57 18.93
N GLY A 228 -0.20 -6.25 18.82
CA GLY A 228 0.59 -5.43 19.72
C GLY A 228 0.11 -5.55 21.17
N PHE A 229 -1.19 -5.46 21.40
CA PHE A 229 -1.76 -5.67 22.75
C PHE A 229 -1.56 -7.11 23.25
N ARG A 230 -1.68 -8.13 22.40
CA ARG A 230 -1.37 -9.54 22.76
C ARG A 230 0.08 -9.70 23.15
N LYS A 231 0.99 -9.09 22.41
CA LYS A 231 2.43 -9.15 22.68
C LYS A 231 2.77 -8.62 24.07
N ILE A 232 2.15 -7.54 24.49
CA ILE A 232 2.32 -6.99 25.84
C ILE A 232 1.39 -7.64 26.88
N LYS A 233 0.64 -8.68 26.50
CA LYS A 233 -0.30 -9.43 27.35
C LYS A 233 -1.36 -8.54 28.01
N ARG A 234 -1.90 -7.57 27.26
CA ARG A 234 -2.96 -6.66 27.71
C ARG A 234 -4.18 -6.73 26.79
N SER A 235 -5.35 -6.42 27.36
CA SER A 235 -6.56 -6.23 26.57
C SER A 235 -6.51 -4.88 25.84
N PRO A 236 -6.99 -4.75 24.61
CA PRO A 236 -7.20 -3.45 23.98
C PRO A 236 -8.17 -2.56 24.77
N LYS A 237 -9.16 -3.16 25.41
CA LYS A 237 -10.20 -2.44 26.16
C LYS A 237 -9.61 -1.63 27.31
N GLY A 238 -9.76 -0.31 27.25
CA GLY A 238 -9.16 0.64 28.18
C GLY A 238 -7.65 0.84 27.99
N GLY A 239 -7.02 0.14 27.05
CA GLY A 239 -5.63 0.34 26.65
C GLY A 239 -5.47 1.58 25.79
N LEU A 240 -4.34 2.29 25.92
CA LEU A 240 -4.04 3.52 25.21
C LEU A 240 -3.00 3.31 24.12
N PHE A 241 -3.38 3.60 22.88
CA PHE A 241 -2.49 3.69 21.72
C PHE A 241 -2.28 5.16 21.34
N VAL A 242 -1.02 5.60 21.29
CA VAL A 242 -0.63 6.97 20.89
C VAL A 242 0.15 6.91 19.58
N THR A 243 -0.28 7.72 18.61
CA THR A 243 0.32 7.79 17.29
C THR A 243 0.15 9.18 16.67
N SER A 244 0.56 9.36 15.42
CA SER A 244 0.47 10.65 14.72
C SER A 244 0.28 10.50 13.21
N GLY A 245 -0.27 11.56 12.63
CA GLY A 245 -0.61 11.67 11.22
C GLY A 245 -2.04 11.25 10.90
N LEU A 246 -2.74 12.08 10.10
CA LEU A 246 -4.09 11.84 9.61
C LEU A 246 -4.20 11.95 8.07
N GLY A 247 -3.07 11.84 7.38
CA GLY A 247 -2.97 11.85 5.93
C GLY A 247 -3.68 10.67 5.26
N GLY A 248 -3.32 10.39 4.01
CA GLY A 248 -3.95 9.33 3.21
C GLY A 248 -3.83 7.94 3.84
N MET A 249 -2.64 7.57 4.27
CA MET A 249 -2.35 6.27 4.91
C MET A 249 -2.55 6.33 6.43
N SER A 250 -1.97 7.32 7.08
CA SER A 250 -1.99 7.47 8.53
C SER A 250 -3.38 7.72 9.12
N GLY A 251 -4.29 8.32 8.36
CA GLY A 251 -5.68 8.54 8.78
C GLY A 251 -6.45 7.25 9.12
N ALA A 252 -5.93 6.10 8.74
CA ALA A 252 -6.49 4.80 9.08
C ALA A 252 -6.33 4.42 10.58
N GLN A 253 -5.33 4.96 11.26
CA GLN A 253 -4.97 4.56 12.62
C GLN A 253 -6.09 4.76 13.66
N PRO A 254 -6.75 5.92 13.75
CA PRO A 254 -7.84 6.10 14.71
C PRO A 254 -9.03 5.18 14.44
N LYS A 255 -9.36 4.94 13.17
CA LYS A 255 -10.41 4.00 12.78
C LYS A 255 -10.04 2.56 13.17
N ALA A 256 -8.81 2.16 12.92
CA ALA A 256 -8.29 0.85 13.29
C ALA A 256 -8.29 0.64 14.82
N GLY A 257 -7.91 1.66 15.58
CA GLY A 257 -7.99 1.61 17.05
C GLY A 257 -9.40 1.41 17.58
N ASN A 258 -10.40 2.08 16.97
CA ASN A 258 -11.81 1.86 17.28
C ASN A 258 -12.23 0.41 16.98
N ILE A 259 -11.84 -0.14 15.84
CA ILE A 259 -12.17 -1.53 15.48
C ILE A 259 -11.47 -2.52 16.40
N ALA A 260 -10.23 -2.24 16.78
CA ALA A 260 -9.48 -3.04 17.76
C ALA A 260 -10.01 -2.93 19.20
N GLY A 261 -10.80 -1.91 19.50
CA GLY A 261 -11.45 -1.72 20.79
C GLY A 261 -10.60 -0.98 21.84
N CYS A 262 -9.65 -0.13 21.43
CA CYS A 262 -8.78 0.62 22.33
C CYS A 262 -9.09 2.13 22.34
N ILE A 263 -8.45 2.86 23.26
CA ILE A 263 -8.38 4.33 23.24
C ILE A 263 -7.23 4.69 22.31
N THR A 264 -7.50 5.53 21.31
CA THR A 264 -6.47 6.00 20.37
C THR A 264 -6.34 7.51 20.44
N VAL A 265 -5.13 8.01 20.66
CA VAL A 265 -4.78 9.42 20.50
C VAL A 265 -3.91 9.55 19.27
N CYS A 266 -4.37 10.33 18.29
CA CYS A 266 -3.65 10.58 17.04
C CYS A 266 -3.42 12.09 16.88
N ALA A 267 -2.15 12.51 16.92
CA ALA A 267 -1.80 13.92 16.75
C ALA A 267 -1.70 14.30 15.26
N GLU A 268 -2.23 15.47 14.90
CA GLU A 268 -2.15 16.04 13.55
C GLU A 268 -2.06 17.57 13.64
N VAL A 269 -1.13 18.16 12.89
CA VAL A 269 -0.93 19.61 12.90
C VAL A 269 -1.81 20.34 11.87
N ASN A 270 -2.32 19.63 10.87
CA ASN A 270 -3.11 20.18 9.79
C ASN A 270 -4.61 20.20 10.16
N PRO A 271 -5.21 21.37 10.43
CA PRO A 271 -6.61 21.46 10.85
C PRO A 271 -7.58 20.97 9.77
N LYS A 272 -7.27 21.24 8.50
CA LYS A 272 -8.13 20.82 7.38
C LYS A 272 -8.26 19.29 7.30
N ILE A 273 -7.15 18.57 7.39
CA ILE A 273 -7.14 17.11 7.34
C ILE A 273 -7.87 16.55 8.57
N THR A 274 -7.61 17.08 9.76
CA THR A 274 -8.27 16.66 11.01
C THR A 274 -9.78 16.75 10.89
N HIS A 275 -10.31 17.89 10.44
CA HIS A 275 -11.75 18.07 10.28
C HIS A 275 -12.36 17.19 9.19
N ILE A 276 -11.64 16.94 8.09
CA ILE A 276 -12.07 16.00 7.05
C ILE A 276 -12.22 14.59 7.64
N ARG A 277 -11.23 14.09 8.38
CA ARG A 277 -11.29 12.76 9.00
C ARG A 277 -12.39 12.64 10.06
N HIS A 278 -12.60 13.69 10.84
CA HIS A 278 -13.71 13.75 11.78
C HIS A 278 -15.08 13.70 11.07
N SER A 279 -15.28 14.52 10.04
CA SER A 279 -16.52 14.52 9.25
C SER A 279 -16.80 13.20 8.52
N GLN A 280 -15.76 12.45 8.17
CA GLN A 280 -15.84 11.11 7.60
C GLN A 280 -16.16 10.01 8.64
N GLY A 281 -16.20 10.35 9.94
CA GLY A 281 -16.42 9.38 11.01
C GLY A 281 -15.22 8.44 11.27
N TRP A 282 -14.02 8.88 10.91
CA TRP A 282 -12.78 8.12 11.17
C TRP A 282 -12.21 8.43 12.55
N ILE A 283 -12.59 9.57 13.09
CA ILE A 283 -12.23 10.06 14.42
C ILE A 283 -13.53 10.39 15.15
N ASN A 284 -13.61 10.03 16.44
CA ASN A 284 -14.78 10.32 17.25
C ASN A 284 -14.76 11.77 17.79
N GLU A 285 -13.60 12.26 18.21
CA GLU A 285 -13.45 13.54 18.91
C GLU A 285 -12.21 14.29 18.42
N VAL A 286 -12.29 15.63 18.40
CA VAL A 286 -11.15 16.51 18.12
C VAL A 286 -10.92 17.40 19.34
N ILE A 287 -9.68 17.44 19.83
CA ILE A 287 -9.27 18.22 21.00
C ILE A 287 -8.04 19.05 20.63
N GLU A 288 -8.05 20.34 20.98
CA GLU A 288 -6.94 21.29 20.68
C GLU A 288 -6.14 21.63 21.94
N ASN A 289 -6.69 21.35 23.13
CA ASN A 289 -6.08 21.70 24.42
C ASN A 289 -5.53 20.46 25.10
N LEU A 290 -4.27 20.51 25.53
CA LEU A 290 -3.60 19.37 26.19
C LEU A 290 -4.20 19.03 27.57
N ASP A 291 -4.73 20.03 28.32
CA ASP A 291 -5.37 19.75 29.62
C ASP A 291 -6.67 18.99 29.42
N GLU A 292 -7.46 19.36 28.43
CA GLU A 292 -8.68 18.67 28.03
C GLU A 292 -8.36 17.24 27.54
N LEU A 293 -7.29 17.11 26.72
CA LEU A 293 -6.85 15.80 26.23
C LEU A 293 -6.51 14.85 27.38
N VAL A 294 -5.72 15.32 28.37
CA VAL A 294 -5.33 14.52 29.54
C VAL A 294 -6.58 14.10 30.34
N GLN A 295 -7.50 15.04 30.62
CA GLN A 295 -8.75 14.75 31.32
C GLN A 295 -9.60 13.73 30.55
N ARG A 296 -9.74 13.91 29.25
CA ARG A 296 -10.55 13.03 28.38
C ARG A 296 -9.98 11.61 28.31
N VAL A 297 -8.67 11.48 28.16
CA VAL A 297 -8.00 10.16 28.15
C VAL A 297 -8.13 9.46 29.49
N ASN A 298 -7.96 10.17 30.61
CA ASN A 298 -8.14 9.59 31.96
C ASN A 298 -9.58 9.10 32.15
N LEU A 299 -10.58 9.86 31.71
CA LEU A 299 -11.99 9.46 31.76
C LEU A 299 -12.23 8.20 30.91
N ALA A 300 -11.72 8.16 29.69
CA ALA A 300 -11.85 7.01 28.81
C ALA A 300 -11.20 5.75 29.40
N LYS A 301 -10.02 5.87 30.02
CA LYS A 301 -9.35 4.76 30.72
C LYS A 301 -10.18 4.27 31.90
N ALA A 302 -10.70 5.19 32.74
CA ALA A 302 -11.52 4.85 33.89
C ALA A 302 -12.81 4.08 33.49
N ASN A 303 -13.41 4.43 32.37
CA ASN A 303 -14.63 3.82 31.85
C ASN A 303 -14.38 2.61 30.92
N ASN A 304 -13.13 2.27 30.62
CA ASN A 304 -12.76 1.29 29.60
C ASN A 304 -13.44 1.56 28.25
N GLU A 305 -13.47 2.81 27.81
CA GLU A 305 -14.07 3.22 26.55
C GLU A 305 -13.26 2.75 25.34
N THR A 306 -13.96 2.66 24.20
CA THR A 306 -13.36 2.60 22.87
C THR A 306 -13.61 3.95 22.21
N VAL A 307 -12.55 4.74 22.00
CA VAL A 307 -12.66 6.08 21.42
C VAL A 307 -11.39 6.47 20.68
N SER A 308 -11.55 7.16 19.58
CA SER A 308 -10.42 7.78 18.86
C SER A 308 -10.50 9.30 18.99
N ILE A 309 -9.41 9.90 19.43
CA ILE A 309 -9.26 11.32 19.71
C ILE A 309 -8.15 11.87 18.81
N ALA A 310 -8.48 12.82 17.95
CA ALA A 310 -7.46 13.62 17.29
C ALA A 310 -7.01 14.76 18.20
N TYR A 311 -5.73 14.86 18.44
CA TYR A 311 -5.14 16.07 19.02
C TYR A 311 -4.70 16.98 17.87
N LEU A 312 -5.33 18.16 17.74
CA LEU A 312 -4.91 19.16 16.76
C LEU A 312 -3.68 19.90 17.27
N GLY A 313 -2.52 19.37 16.94
CA GLY A 313 -1.23 19.87 17.41
C GLY A 313 -0.10 18.87 17.15
N ASN A 314 1.09 19.20 17.64
CA ASN A 314 2.27 18.37 17.42
C ASN A 314 2.28 17.14 18.36
N VAL A 315 2.68 16.01 17.82
CA VAL A 315 2.75 14.74 18.56
C VAL A 315 3.73 14.80 19.75
N VAL A 316 4.80 15.60 19.63
CA VAL A 316 5.79 15.76 20.72
C VAL A 316 5.13 16.37 21.95
N ASP A 317 4.22 17.31 21.78
CA ASP A 317 3.48 17.93 22.89
C ASP A 317 2.65 16.88 23.64
N VAL A 318 2.07 15.91 22.94
CA VAL A 318 1.32 14.80 23.56
C VAL A 318 2.25 13.91 24.39
N TRP A 319 3.35 13.44 23.78
CA TRP A 319 4.29 12.53 24.46
C TRP A 319 4.94 13.19 25.69
N GLU A 320 5.39 14.45 25.56
CA GLU A 320 6.00 15.20 26.68
C GLU A 320 4.98 15.50 27.78
N ARG A 321 3.73 15.85 27.40
CA ARG A 321 2.67 16.10 28.38
C ARG A 321 2.26 14.84 29.12
N PHE A 322 2.10 13.72 28.45
CA PHE A 322 1.76 12.46 29.09
C PHE A 322 2.88 11.96 30.01
N ASP A 323 4.15 12.20 29.67
CA ASP A 323 5.28 11.94 30.58
C ASP A 323 5.20 12.77 31.86
N LYS A 324 4.92 14.07 31.75
CA LYS A 324 4.76 14.99 32.87
C LYS A 324 3.61 14.59 33.81
N GLU A 325 2.50 14.12 33.26
CA GLU A 325 1.32 13.69 34.01
C GLU A 325 1.42 12.23 34.52
N ASN A 326 2.52 11.54 34.22
CA ASN A 326 2.66 10.10 34.51
C ASN A 326 1.54 9.25 33.87
N LEU A 327 0.97 9.69 32.74
CA LEU A 327 -0.06 8.95 32.04
C LEU A 327 0.58 7.81 31.25
N TYR A 328 0.25 6.58 31.64
CA TYR A 328 0.82 5.39 30.99
C TYR A 328 0.25 5.16 29.61
N ILE A 329 1.13 5.00 28.61
CA ILE A 329 0.83 4.63 27.22
C ILE A 329 1.13 3.14 27.07
N ASP A 330 0.17 2.37 26.55
CA ASP A 330 0.34 0.93 26.33
C ASP A 330 1.11 0.67 25.05
N LEU A 331 0.64 1.23 23.92
CA LEU A 331 1.26 1.13 22.60
C LEU A 331 1.60 2.53 22.06
N GLY A 332 2.73 2.65 21.42
CA GLY A 332 3.15 3.86 20.74
C GLY A 332 3.67 3.60 19.33
N SER A 333 3.40 4.53 18.41
CA SER A 333 3.93 4.51 17.06
C SER A 333 3.95 5.91 16.45
N ASP A 334 4.45 6.04 15.22
CA ASP A 334 4.34 7.21 14.38
C ASP A 334 4.06 6.79 12.94
N GLN A 335 3.15 7.47 12.26
CA GLN A 335 2.85 7.21 10.85
C GLN A 335 2.76 8.50 10.01
N THR A 336 3.50 9.53 10.40
CA THR A 336 3.72 10.71 9.56
C THR A 336 4.55 10.35 8.31
N SER A 337 4.60 11.23 7.31
CA SER A 337 5.27 10.94 6.03
C SER A 337 6.78 11.19 6.09
N LEU A 338 7.49 10.55 7.02
CA LEU A 338 8.93 10.72 7.24
C LEU A 338 9.83 10.17 6.13
N HIS A 339 9.28 9.43 5.17
CA HIS A 339 9.98 9.15 3.90
C HIS A 339 10.14 10.42 3.01
N ASN A 340 9.44 11.50 3.35
CA ASN A 340 9.55 12.80 2.69
C ASN A 340 9.45 13.97 3.71
N PRO A 341 10.34 14.03 4.71
CA PRO A 341 10.19 14.95 5.85
C PRO A 341 10.29 16.43 5.46
N TRP A 342 11.09 16.74 4.44
CA TRP A 342 11.42 18.12 4.04
C TRP A 342 10.36 18.80 3.18
N ALA A 343 9.37 18.06 2.74
CA ALA A 343 8.25 18.54 1.93
C ALA A 343 6.90 18.47 2.68
N GLY A 344 6.92 18.74 3.98
CA GLY A 344 5.71 18.71 4.82
C GLY A 344 5.29 17.32 5.30
N GLY A 345 6.21 16.34 5.25
CA GLY A 345 5.97 15.02 5.78
C GLY A 345 6.02 14.94 7.31
N TYR A 346 6.72 15.90 7.94
CA TYR A 346 6.82 16.03 9.40
C TYR A 346 7.00 17.49 9.78
N TYR A 347 6.31 17.96 10.82
CA TYR A 347 6.26 19.37 11.18
C TYR A 347 6.98 19.67 12.50
N PRO A 348 7.67 20.82 12.59
CA PRO A 348 8.40 21.22 13.79
C PRO A 348 7.47 21.57 14.94
N VAL A 349 7.82 21.11 16.17
CA VAL A 349 7.09 21.42 17.39
C VAL A 349 7.27 22.89 17.78
N GLY A 350 6.21 23.47 18.36
CA GLY A 350 6.22 24.87 18.80
C GLY A 350 6.09 25.90 17.67
N ILE A 351 5.84 25.46 16.44
CA ILE A 351 5.61 26.32 15.26
C ILE A 351 4.24 25.98 14.70
N SER A 352 3.40 26.99 14.42
CA SER A 352 2.08 26.75 13.83
C SER A 352 2.20 26.15 12.43
N PHE A 353 1.16 25.44 11.99
CA PHE A 353 1.11 24.82 10.67
C PHE A 353 1.37 25.82 9.54
N GLU A 354 0.78 27.03 9.62
CA GLU A 354 0.95 28.11 8.64
C GLU A 354 2.38 28.61 8.61
N ASN A 355 2.95 28.93 9.79
CA ASN A 355 4.32 29.45 9.90
C ASN A 355 5.35 28.39 9.48
N ALA A 356 5.09 27.12 9.74
CA ALA A 356 5.95 26.02 9.30
C ALA A 356 5.93 25.86 7.77
N ASN A 357 4.78 26.02 7.13
CA ASN A 357 4.68 26.04 5.66
C ASN A 357 5.39 27.24 5.04
N GLU A 358 5.27 28.43 5.64
CA GLU A 358 6.01 29.61 5.20
C GLU A 358 7.52 29.42 5.36
N MET A 359 7.95 28.84 6.49
CA MET A 359 9.36 28.52 6.72
C MET A 359 9.88 27.51 5.70
N MET A 360 9.12 26.46 5.41
CA MET A 360 9.48 25.43 4.41
C MET A 360 9.66 26.05 3.02
N ALA A 361 8.81 26.98 2.64
CA ALA A 361 8.86 27.66 1.34
C ALA A 361 10.00 28.68 1.24
N ASN A 362 10.25 29.48 2.29
CA ASN A 362 11.13 30.62 2.25
C ASN A 362 12.51 30.38 2.87
N ASN A 363 12.64 29.40 3.77
CA ASN A 363 13.88 29.03 4.44
C ASN A 363 13.93 27.52 4.72
N PRO A 364 14.09 26.69 3.69
CA PRO A 364 14.04 25.23 3.80
C PRO A 364 15.13 24.64 4.71
N ASP A 365 16.30 25.27 4.81
CA ASP A 365 17.37 24.81 5.70
C ASP A 365 16.97 24.98 7.18
N LEU A 366 16.36 26.11 7.54
CA LEU A 366 15.85 26.32 8.90
C LEU A 366 14.68 25.36 9.20
N PHE A 367 13.80 25.13 8.23
CA PHE A 367 12.73 24.16 8.38
C PHE A 367 13.30 22.77 8.69
N LYS A 368 14.31 22.33 7.94
CA LYS A 368 15.02 21.07 8.15
C LYS A 368 15.63 20.97 9.55
N GLU A 369 16.32 22.03 9.99
CA GLU A 369 16.91 22.09 11.33
C GLU A 369 15.85 21.92 12.43
N LYS A 370 14.71 22.61 12.30
CA LYS A 370 13.60 22.53 13.26
C LYS A 370 12.90 21.18 13.26
N VAL A 371 12.75 20.54 12.11
CA VAL A 371 12.26 19.15 12.01
C VAL A 371 13.22 18.20 12.72
N GLN A 372 14.54 18.32 12.50
CA GLN A 372 15.53 17.49 13.18
C GLN A 372 15.55 17.69 14.70
N GLU A 373 15.39 18.93 15.17
CA GLU A 373 15.22 19.24 16.61
C GLU A 373 13.98 18.52 17.17
N THR A 374 12.88 18.57 16.44
CA THR A 374 11.62 17.93 16.81
C THR A 374 11.76 16.40 16.89
N LEU A 375 12.43 15.76 15.92
CA LEU A 375 12.71 14.34 15.94
C LEU A 375 13.53 13.92 17.16
N ARG A 376 14.53 14.71 17.56
CA ARG A 376 15.30 14.47 18.81
C ARG A 376 14.42 14.54 20.04
N ARG A 377 13.53 15.55 20.14
CA ARG A 377 12.60 15.70 21.27
C ARG A 377 11.57 14.56 21.31
N HIS A 378 10.98 14.22 20.16
CA HIS A 378 10.03 13.11 20.06
C HIS A 378 10.67 11.81 20.55
N THR A 379 11.86 11.48 20.06
CA THR A 379 12.61 10.30 20.48
C THR A 379 12.93 10.33 21.98
N ALA A 380 13.35 11.46 22.52
CA ALA A 380 13.64 11.58 23.96
C ALA A 380 12.39 11.32 24.81
N ALA A 381 11.22 11.79 24.39
CA ALA A 381 9.95 11.51 25.07
C ALA A 381 9.56 10.03 24.96
N ILE A 382 9.67 9.44 23.77
CA ILE A 382 9.45 7.99 23.56
C ILE A 382 10.37 7.17 24.49
N ASN A 383 11.67 7.50 24.55
CA ASN A 383 12.63 6.80 25.41
C ASN A 383 12.22 6.84 26.90
N LYS A 384 11.64 7.93 27.39
CA LYS A 384 11.14 8.02 28.77
C LYS A 384 9.93 7.11 29.00
N HIS A 385 8.98 7.08 28.07
CA HIS A 385 7.80 6.23 28.18
C HIS A 385 8.16 4.74 28.05
N THR A 386 9.04 4.37 27.14
CA THR A 386 9.48 2.98 27.00
C THR A 386 10.27 2.48 28.21
N ALA A 387 11.03 3.35 28.89
CA ALA A 387 11.64 3.02 30.19
C ALA A 387 10.61 2.73 31.27
N LYS A 388 9.36 3.20 31.14
CA LYS A 388 8.22 2.91 32.04
C LYS A 388 7.38 1.71 31.57
N GLY A 389 7.73 1.06 30.44
CA GLY A 389 7.07 -0.14 29.93
C GLY A 389 6.16 0.07 28.71
N THR A 390 6.08 1.27 28.13
CA THR A 390 5.39 1.49 26.86
C THR A 390 6.04 0.66 25.76
N TYR A 391 5.25 -0.04 24.96
CA TYR A 391 5.74 -0.72 23.77
C TYR A 391 5.65 0.20 22.56
N PHE A 392 6.80 0.60 22.03
CA PHE A 392 6.91 1.44 20.83
C PHE A 392 7.40 0.62 19.63
N PHE A 393 6.80 0.84 18.48
CA PHE A 393 7.20 0.23 17.20
C PHE A 393 7.16 1.26 16.05
N ASP A 394 8.13 1.15 15.16
CA ASP A 394 8.14 1.91 13.90
C ASP A 394 7.10 1.32 12.94
N TYR A 395 6.25 2.17 12.36
CA TYR A 395 5.21 1.72 11.43
C TYR A 395 5.70 1.59 9.98
N GLY A 396 7.01 1.67 9.74
CA GLY A 396 7.60 1.55 8.41
C GLY A 396 7.49 2.83 7.57
N ASN A 397 7.45 3.98 8.24
CA ASN A 397 7.39 5.32 7.64
C ASN A 397 8.72 6.07 7.65
N ALA A 398 9.83 5.38 7.92
CA ALA A 398 11.18 5.91 8.10
C ALA A 398 11.40 6.75 9.37
N PHE A 399 10.54 6.63 10.40
CA PHE A 399 10.72 7.40 11.64
C PHE A 399 12.08 7.16 12.31
N LEU A 400 12.45 5.90 12.55
CA LEU A 400 13.73 5.57 13.19
C LEU A 400 14.92 5.99 12.35
N LEU A 401 14.85 5.85 11.04
CA LEU A 401 15.90 6.24 10.12
C LEU A 401 16.12 7.77 10.15
N GLU A 402 15.08 8.57 10.06
CA GLU A 402 15.18 10.03 10.08
C GLU A 402 15.54 10.55 11.47
N ALA A 403 15.07 9.91 12.53
CA ALA A 403 15.48 10.21 13.89
C ALA A 403 16.99 9.94 14.10
N SER A 404 17.50 8.82 13.58
CA SER A 404 18.94 8.52 13.58
C SER A 404 19.76 9.57 12.81
N ARG A 405 19.30 9.94 11.61
CA ARG A 405 19.92 11.01 10.81
C ARG A 405 19.91 12.38 11.51
N ALA A 406 18.91 12.63 12.34
CA ALA A 406 18.82 13.81 13.19
C ALA A 406 19.72 13.75 14.45
N GLY A 407 20.41 12.64 14.70
CA GLY A 407 21.24 12.42 15.87
C GLY A 407 20.47 12.06 17.16
N ALA A 408 19.23 11.55 17.03
CA ALA A 408 18.44 11.10 18.15
C ALA A 408 18.90 9.73 18.68
N ALA A 409 18.67 9.45 19.96
CA ALA A 409 19.09 8.21 20.63
C ALA A 409 18.15 7.03 20.31
N VAL A 410 18.14 6.60 19.04
CA VAL A 410 17.32 5.48 18.52
C VAL A 410 18.13 4.22 18.20
N MET A 411 19.46 4.28 18.23
CA MET A 411 20.29 3.12 17.96
C MET A 411 20.37 2.19 19.17
N ALA A 412 20.44 0.89 18.92
CA ALA A 412 20.75 -0.11 19.91
C ALA A 412 22.24 -0.01 20.33
N GLU A 413 22.65 -0.75 21.36
CA GLU A 413 24.02 -0.74 21.89
C GLU A 413 25.07 -1.15 20.86
N ASN A 414 24.71 -1.99 19.89
CA ASN A 414 25.60 -2.42 18.80
C ASN A 414 25.81 -1.33 17.73
N ASN A 415 25.09 -0.22 17.77
CA ASN A 415 25.13 0.87 16.77
C ASN A 415 24.86 0.44 15.30
N ILE A 416 24.23 -0.71 15.13
CA ILE A 416 23.85 -1.26 13.81
C ILE A 416 22.33 -1.31 13.71
N ASP A 417 21.69 -1.88 14.73
CA ASP A 417 20.24 -2.03 14.79
C ASP A 417 19.59 -0.84 15.51
N PHE A 418 18.29 -0.67 15.27
CA PHE A 418 17.49 0.29 16.02
C PHE A 418 17.10 -0.28 17.40
N ARG A 419 16.94 0.61 18.36
CA ARG A 419 16.44 0.29 19.71
C ARG A 419 15.01 -0.26 19.70
N TYR A 420 14.20 0.22 18.78
CA TYR A 420 12.81 -0.15 18.63
C TYR A 420 12.63 -0.98 17.36
N PRO A 421 11.79 -2.03 17.39
CA PRO A 421 11.50 -2.82 16.22
C PRO A 421 10.57 -2.07 15.27
N SER A 422 10.55 -2.48 14.01
CA SER A 422 9.44 -2.17 13.12
C SER A 422 8.23 -3.06 13.47
N TYR A 423 7.03 -2.60 13.09
CA TYR A 423 5.80 -3.38 13.31
C TYR A 423 5.85 -4.75 12.61
N VAL A 424 6.55 -4.88 11.48
CA VAL A 424 6.72 -6.17 10.83
C VAL A 424 7.74 -7.04 11.55
N GLN A 425 8.86 -6.44 11.98
CA GLN A 425 9.93 -7.19 12.63
C GLN A 425 9.45 -7.97 13.85
N ASP A 426 8.57 -7.41 14.63
CA ASP A 426 8.26 -7.93 15.98
C ASP A 426 6.76 -8.24 16.20
N ILE A 427 5.88 -7.79 15.29
CA ILE A 427 4.43 -8.06 15.37
C ILE A 427 3.98 -8.85 14.14
N MET A 428 3.95 -8.22 12.97
CA MET A 428 3.32 -8.83 11.78
C MET A 428 4.15 -9.99 11.21
N GLY A 429 5.48 -9.90 11.25
CA GLY A 429 6.36 -10.98 10.81
C GLY A 429 6.12 -12.25 11.61
N PRO A 430 6.47 -12.25 12.92
CA PRO A 430 6.38 -13.46 13.75
C PRO A 430 4.96 -13.92 14.08
N MET A 431 3.95 -13.04 14.07
CA MET A 431 2.58 -13.39 14.45
C MET A 431 1.63 -13.62 13.26
N CYS A 432 1.99 -13.16 12.06
CA CYS A 432 1.16 -13.31 10.85
C CYS A 432 1.96 -13.90 9.68
N PHE A 433 2.97 -13.20 9.16
CA PHE A 433 3.64 -13.57 7.90
C PHE A 433 4.38 -14.91 7.99
N ASP A 434 5.03 -15.21 9.11
CA ASP A 434 5.72 -16.48 9.31
C ASP A 434 4.74 -17.67 9.27
N TYR A 435 3.47 -17.45 9.66
CA TYR A 435 2.40 -18.44 9.55
C TYR A 435 1.64 -18.39 8.21
N GLY A 436 2.05 -17.52 7.29
CA GLY A 436 1.42 -17.37 5.98
C GLY A 436 0.22 -16.43 5.94
N PHE A 437 -0.16 -15.82 7.06
CA PHE A 437 -1.27 -14.86 7.10
C PHE A 437 -0.81 -13.51 6.56
N GLY A 438 -1.37 -13.15 5.43
CA GLY A 438 -1.14 -11.87 4.76
C GLY A 438 -2.37 -11.38 4.03
N PRO A 439 -2.32 -10.15 3.50
CA PRO A 439 -3.48 -9.49 2.90
C PRO A 439 -3.96 -10.21 1.63
N PHE A 440 -5.22 -10.57 1.64
CA PHE A 440 -5.95 -11.16 0.53
C PHE A 440 -7.14 -10.27 0.18
N ARG A 441 -7.23 -9.85 -1.08
CA ARG A 441 -8.21 -8.87 -1.57
C ARG A 441 -9.10 -9.44 -2.63
N TRP A 442 -10.35 -8.94 -2.69
CA TRP A 442 -11.24 -9.19 -3.82
C TRP A 442 -12.06 -7.96 -4.19
N VAL A 443 -12.46 -7.92 -5.45
CA VAL A 443 -13.30 -6.87 -6.03
C VAL A 443 -14.43 -7.53 -6.80
N CYS A 444 -15.68 -7.18 -6.45
CA CYS A 444 -16.87 -7.60 -7.18
C CYS A 444 -17.04 -6.74 -8.42
N THR A 445 -16.84 -7.32 -9.61
CA THR A 445 -16.77 -6.57 -10.87
C THR A 445 -18.15 -6.11 -11.39
N SER A 446 -19.22 -6.63 -10.84
CA SER A 446 -20.59 -6.16 -11.11
C SER A 446 -20.86 -4.75 -10.63
N GLY A 447 -20.06 -4.26 -9.64
CA GLY A 447 -20.33 -3.02 -8.92
C GLY A 447 -21.55 -3.09 -7.97
N ASN A 448 -22.16 -4.28 -7.80
CA ASN A 448 -23.32 -4.46 -6.94
C ASN A 448 -22.90 -4.70 -5.48
N PRO A 449 -23.34 -3.87 -4.51
CA PRO A 449 -23.10 -4.10 -3.08
C PRO A 449 -23.60 -5.45 -2.55
N GLU A 450 -24.64 -6.04 -3.17
CA GLU A 450 -25.13 -7.37 -2.79
C GLU A 450 -24.13 -8.46 -3.09
N ASP A 451 -23.36 -8.36 -4.17
CA ASP A 451 -22.30 -9.31 -4.48
C ASP A 451 -21.19 -9.23 -3.43
N LEU A 452 -20.84 -8.02 -2.97
CA LEU A 452 -19.89 -7.86 -1.89
C LEU A 452 -20.41 -8.48 -0.58
N ALA A 453 -21.65 -8.26 -0.22
CA ALA A 453 -22.25 -8.87 0.97
C ALA A 453 -22.24 -10.40 0.91
N LYS A 454 -22.51 -10.99 -0.26
CA LYS A 454 -22.44 -12.44 -0.48
C LYS A 454 -21.01 -12.97 -0.38
N THR A 455 -20.06 -12.27 -0.98
CA THR A 455 -18.64 -12.68 -0.88
C THR A 455 -18.11 -12.55 0.55
N ASP A 456 -18.51 -11.52 1.30
CA ASP A 456 -18.19 -11.40 2.73
C ASP A 456 -18.75 -12.59 3.52
N ALA A 457 -20.00 -12.99 3.28
CA ALA A 457 -20.62 -14.14 3.93
C ALA A 457 -19.93 -15.47 3.59
N ILE A 458 -19.56 -15.68 2.32
CA ILE A 458 -18.82 -16.87 1.87
C ILE A 458 -17.46 -16.93 2.54
N ALA A 459 -16.69 -15.83 2.55
CA ALA A 459 -15.38 -15.78 3.18
C ALA A 459 -15.47 -16.06 4.69
N CYS A 460 -16.46 -15.47 5.37
CA CYS A 460 -16.72 -15.72 6.78
C CYS A 460 -17.01 -17.20 7.07
N GLN A 461 -17.91 -17.81 6.29
CA GLN A 461 -18.25 -19.22 6.45
C GLN A 461 -17.03 -20.13 6.25
N VAL A 462 -16.22 -19.89 5.23
CA VAL A 462 -15.00 -20.68 4.98
C VAL A 462 -14.04 -20.59 6.17
N LEU A 463 -13.79 -19.37 6.70
CA LEU A 463 -12.91 -19.19 7.85
C LEU A 463 -13.49 -19.84 9.12
N GLU A 464 -14.80 -19.75 9.37
CA GLU A 464 -15.47 -20.40 10.49
C GLU A 464 -15.33 -21.93 10.44
N GLU A 465 -15.45 -22.55 9.25
CA GLU A 465 -15.23 -23.97 9.08
C GLU A 465 -13.76 -24.35 9.33
N MET A 466 -12.82 -23.59 8.79
CA MET A 466 -11.39 -23.84 8.98
C MET A 466 -10.96 -23.71 10.44
N THR A 467 -11.53 -22.76 11.17
CA THR A 467 -11.19 -22.53 12.59
C THR A 467 -11.50 -23.74 13.48
N LYS A 468 -12.49 -24.58 13.10
CA LYS A 468 -12.87 -25.77 13.89
C LYS A 468 -11.76 -26.81 14.00
N THR A 469 -10.86 -26.87 13.01
CA THR A 469 -9.77 -27.84 12.91
C THR A 469 -8.39 -27.20 12.86
N ALA A 470 -8.31 -25.90 12.94
CA ALA A 470 -7.05 -25.16 12.88
C ALA A 470 -6.21 -25.42 14.14
N PRO A 471 -4.88 -25.51 14.01
CA PRO A 471 -3.96 -25.52 15.16
C PRO A 471 -4.08 -24.24 15.98
N ASP A 472 -3.81 -24.33 17.29
CA ASP A 472 -3.91 -23.20 18.23
C ASP A 472 -3.08 -21.99 17.80
N GLU A 473 -1.92 -22.23 17.16
CA GLU A 473 -0.98 -21.20 16.70
C GLU A 473 -1.59 -20.20 15.72
N ILE A 474 -2.62 -20.63 14.96
CA ILE A 474 -3.24 -19.81 13.90
C ILE A 474 -4.70 -19.46 14.14
N GLN A 475 -5.37 -20.10 15.12
CA GLN A 475 -6.79 -19.89 15.39
C GLN A 475 -7.12 -18.42 15.65
N GLN A 476 -6.29 -17.73 16.41
CA GLN A 476 -6.55 -16.33 16.77
C GLN A 476 -6.53 -15.40 15.55
N GLN A 477 -5.62 -15.64 14.61
CA GLN A 477 -5.58 -14.85 13.36
C GLN A 477 -6.84 -15.07 12.52
N MET A 478 -7.36 -16.30 12.47
CA MET A 478 -8.63 -16.59 11.79
C MET A 478 -9.80 -15.88 12.48
N GLN A 479 -9.88 -15.94 13.80
CA GLN A 479 -10.96 -15.29 14.57
C GLN A 479 -10.97 -13.78 14.41
N ASP A 480 -9.82 -13.13 14.40
CA ASP A 480 -9.69 -11.69 14.15
C ASP A 480 -10.24 -11.30 12.76
N ASN A 481 -9.94 -12.12 11.76
CA ASN A 481 -10.40 -11.87 10.40
C ASN A 481 -11.90 -12.16 10.21
N ILE A 482 -12.46 -13.16 10.90
CA ILE A 482 -13.90 -13.39 10.98
C ILE A 482 -14.60 -12.17 11.60
N GLN A 483 -14.07 -11.66 12.71
CA GLN A 483 -14.65 -10.48 13.36
C GLN A 483 -14.54 -9.23 12.48
N TRP A 484 -13.42 -9.04 11.81
CA TRP A 484 -13.21 -7.97 10.84
C TRP A 484 -14.27 -7.99 9.74
N ILE A 485 -14.49 -9.13 9.08
CA ILE A 485 -15.48 -9.26 8.00
C ILE A 485 -16.91 -9.01 8.50
N LYS A 486 -17.27 -9.55 9.67
CA LYS A 486 -18.59 -9.32 10.27
C LYS A 486 -18.89 -7.83 10.54
N GLY A 487 -17.87 -7.07 10.94
CA GLY A 487 -17.99 -5.63 11.18
C GLY A 487 -17.79 -4.74 9.95
N ALA A 488 -17.39 -5.30 8.81
CA ALA A 488 -16.91 -4.50 7.67
C ALA A 488 -17.95 -3.55 7.07
N GLN A 489 -19.23 -3.96 7.01
CA GLN A 489 -20.31 -3.12 6.49
C GLN A 489 -20.62 -1.94 7.43
N GLU A 490 -20.70 -2.19 8.74
CA GLU A 490 -20.96 -1.16 9.76
C GLU A 490 -19.84 -0.12 9.78
N ASN A 491 -18.62 -0.55 9.52
CA ASN A 491 -17.45 0.32 9.47
C ASN A 491 -17.38 1.18 8.21
N LYS A 492 -18.22 0.96 7.19
CA LYS A 492 -18.32 1.76 5.95
C LYS A 492 -16.95 1.97 5.27
N LEU A 493 -16.22 0.88 5.04
CA LEU A 493 -14.84 0.93 4.56
C LEU A 493 -14.70 0.98 3.04
N VAL A 494 -15.78 0.73 2.29
CA VAL A 494 -15.78 0.72 0.82
C VAL A 494 -15.61 2.14 0.30
N VAL A 495 -14.60 2.33 -0.56
CA VAL A 495 -14.35 3.57 -1.30
C VAL A 495 -13.99 3.18 -2.73
N GLY A 496 -14.71 3.71 -3.71
CA GLY A 496 -14.58 3.32 -5.12
C GLY A 496 -15.28 1.99 -5.42
N SER A 497 -14.52 0.98 -5.81
CA SER A 497 -15.05 -0.35 -6.17
C SER A 497 -15.65 -1.12 -4.98
N GLN A 498 -16.55 -2.06 -5.26
CA GLN A 498 -17.09 -3.00 -4.28
C GLN A 498 -16.03 -4.04 -3.93
N ALA A 499 -15.21 -3.74 -2.94
CA ALA A 499 -14.01 -4.49 -2.61
C ALA A 499 -13.90 -4.82 -1.12
N ARG A 500 -13.15 -5.87 -0.81
CA ARG A 500 -12.84 -6.29 0.56
C ARG A 500 -11.41 -6.81 0.67
N ILE A 501 -10.91 -6.82 1.90
CA ILE A 501 -9.64 -7.41 2.31
C ILE A 501 -9.84 -8.19 3.61
N LEU A 502 -9.08 -9.27 3.76
CA LEU A 502 -8.80 -9.95 5.03
C LEU A 502 -7.40 -10.54 5.00
N TYR A 503 -6.90 -11.06 6.12
CA TYR A 503 -5.68 -11.87 6.13
C TYR A 503 -6.05 -13.35 6.13
N ALA A 504 -5.43 -14.09 5.22
CA ALA A 504 -5.57 -15.54 5.14
C ALA A 504 -4.23 -16.18 4.74
N ASP A 505 -4.02 -17.41 5.22
CA ASP A 505 -2.93 -18.28 4.78
C ASP A 505 -3.21 -18.90 3.41
N ALA A 506 -2.29 -19.71 2.88
CA ALA A 506 -2.43 -20.32 1.57
C ALA A 506 -3.71 -21.15 1.44
N GLU A 507 -4.02 -21.95 2.45
CA GLU A 507 -5.22 -22.80 2.48
C GLU A 507 -6.50 -21.96 2.49
N GLY A 508 -6.54 -20.91 3.33
CA GLY A 508 -7.67 -19.99 3.42
C GLY A 508 -7.92 -19.24 2.11
N ARG A 509 -6.86 -18.72 1.48
CA ARG A 509 -6.98 -18.04 0.17
C ARG A 509 -7.55 -18.96 -0.90
N VAL A 510 -7.04 -20.19 -1.02
CA VAL A 510 -7.52 -21.17 -2.00
C VAL A 510 -8.99 -21.55 -1.74
N LYS A 511 -9.35 -21.85 -0.50
CA LYS A 511 -10.73 -22.24 -0.16
C LYS A 511 -11.73 -21.11 -0.37
N ILE A 512 -11.40 -19.88 0.01
CA ILE A 512 -12.26 -18.71 -0.21
C ILE A 512 -12.42 -18.45 -1.71
N ALA A 513 -11.33 -18.45 -2.47
CA ALA A 513 -11.35 -18.21 -3.91
C ALA A 513 -12.15 -19.30 -4.65
N GLU A 514 -12.00 -20.57 -4.28
CA GLU A 514 -12.77 -21.67 -4.87
C GLU A 514 -14.27 -21.52 -4.57
N ALA A 515 -14.63 -21.14 -3.35
CA ALA A 515 -16.02 -20.89 -2.99
C ALA A 515 -16.62 -19.71 -3.78
N PHE A 516 -15.85 -18.65 -4.01
CA PHE A 516 -16.25 -17.56 -4.90
C PHE A 516 -16.46 -18.06 -6.34
N ASN A 517 -15.50 -18.85 -6.87
CA ASN A 517 -15.59 -19.36 -8.24
C ASN A 517 -16.81 -20.27 -8.43
N GLN A 518 -17.15 -21.07 -7.42
CA GLN A 518 -18.36 -21.88 -7.43
C GLN A 518 -19.66 -21.05 -7.38
N ALA A 519 -19.69 -19.96 -6.60
CA ALA A 519 -20.82 -19.05 -6.54
C ALA A 519 -21.03 -18.31 -7.89
N ILE A 520 -19.92 -17.96 -8.56
CA ILE A 520 -19.96 -17.37 -9.92
C ILE A 520 -20.53 -18.40 -10.91
N ALA A 521 -20.05 -19.65 -10.88
CA ALA A 521 -20.52 -20.72 -11.75
C ALA A 521 -22.03 -20.99 -11.60
N LYS A 522 -22.58 -20.77 -10.42
CA LYS A 522 -24.03 -20.90 -10.13
C LYS A 522 -24.82 -19.64 -10.50
N GLY A 523 -24.19 -18.56 -10.89
CA GLY A 523 -24.83 -17.28 -11.17
C GLY A 523 -25.32 -16.54 -9.91
N GLU A 524 -24.80 -16.86 -8.73
CA GLU A 524 -25.15 -16.23 -7.46
C GLU A 524 -24.49 -14.85 -7.30
N ILE A 525 -23.31 -14.66 -7.88
CA ILE A 525 -22.53 -13.42 -7.94
C ILE A 525 -21.91 -13.26 -9.34
N GLY A 526 -21.51 -12.03 -9.67
CA GLY A 526 -20.72 -11.74 -10.87
C GLY A 526 -19.26 -12.15 -10.73
N ALA A 527 -18.47 -11.99 -11.81
CA ALA A 527 -17.03 -12.24 -11.80
C ALA A 527 -16.31 -11.44 -10.69
N VAL A 528 -15.26 -12.03 -10.14
CA VAL A 528 -14.49 -11.44 -9.04
C VAL A 528 -13.02 -11.31 -9.44
N VAL A 529 -12.42 -10.18 -9.15
CA VAL A 529 -10.95 -10.00 -9.21
C VAL A 529 -10.37 -10.31 -7.84
N LEU A 530 -9.41 -11.22 -7.81
CA LEU A 530 -8.56 -11.47 -6.63
C LEU A 530 -7.24 -10.72 -6.75
N GLY A 531 -6.66 -10.40 -5.62
CA GLY A 531 -5.30 -9.89 -5.49
C GLY A 531 -4.85 -9.91 -4.05
N ARG A 532 -3.76 -9.24 -3.79
CA ARG A 532 -3.25 -9.02 -2.44
C ARG A 532 -2.62 -7.64 -2.32
N ASP A 533 -2.29 -7.22 -1.12
CA ASP A 533 -1.33 -6.13 -0.94
C ASP A 533 0.07 -6.64 -1.33
N HIS A 534 0.91 -5.76 -1.84
CA HIS A 534 2.32 -6.11 -2.03
C HIS A 534 3.04 -6.29 -0.69
N HIS A 535 2.63 -5.56 0.35
CA HIS A 535 2.97 -5.80 1.75
C HIS A 535 2.39 -7.16 2.20
N ASP A 536 3.11 -8.24 1.98
CA ASP A 536 2.64 -9.62 2.17
C ASP A 536 3.79 -10.56 2.53
N VAL A 537 3.46 -11.81 2.70
CA VAL A 537 4.36 -12.93 3.07
C VAL A 537 5.51 -13.09 2.07
N SER A 538 5.21 -13.02 0.75
CA SER A 538 6.15 -13.31 -0.34
C SER A 538 6.44 -12.12 -1.26
N GLY A 539 5.55 -11.15 -1.30
CA GLY A 539 5.53 -10.15 -2.38
C GLY A 539 6.55 -9.04 -2.25
N THR A 540 7.25 -8.92 -1.13
CA THR A 540 8.08 -7.75 -0.84
C THR A 540 9.38 -8.14 -0.15
N ASP A 541 10.49 -7.75 -0.76
CA ASP A 541 11.80 -7.68 -0.12
C ASP A 541 12.09 -6.23 0.28
N SER A 542 12.01 -5.96 1.59
CA SER A 542 12.24 -4.66 2.21
C SER A 542 12.98 -4.85 3.54
N PRO A 543 14.28 -4.53 3.59
CA PRO A 543 15.17 -4.89 4.70
C PRO A 543 14.73 -4.39 6.07
N TYR A 544 14.06 -3.23 6.11
CA TYR A 544 13.64 -2.56 7.35
C TYR A 544 12.14 -2.64 7.60
N ARG A 545 11.39 -3.37 6.74
CA ARG A 545 9.95 -3.49 6.85
C ARG A 545 9.51 -4.96 6.71
N GLU A 546 9.14 -5.43 5.50
CA GLU A 546 8.53 -6.76 5.29
C GLU A 546 9.51 -7.92 5.50
N THR A 547 10.80 -7.72 5.27
CA THR A 547 11.83 -8.74 5.51
C THR A 547 12.71 -8.45 6.73
N SER A 548 12.30 -7.51 7.59
CA SER A 548 13.07 -7.09 8.76
C SER A 548 13.24 -8.19 9.82
N ASN A 549 12.34 -9.18 9.86
CA ASN A 549 12.46 -10.34 10.75
C ASN A 549 13.19 -11.55 10.13
N ILE A 550 13.92 -11.33 9.04
CA ILE A 550 14.81 -12.34 8.43
C ILE A 550 16.25 -12.06 8.87
N TYR A 551 16.79 -12.89 9.75
CA TYR A 551 18.04 -12.63 10.48
C TYR A 551 19.25 -13.39 9.95
N ASP A 552 19.15 -14.10 8.83
CA ASP A 552 20.26 -14.84 8.22
C ASP A 552 21.18 -13.99 7.34
N GLY A 553 20.97 -12.68 7.29
CA GLY A 553 21.70 -11.72 6.46
C GLY A 553 21.09 -11.51 5.07
N SER A 554 20.17 -12.34 4.64
CA SER A 554 19.59 -12.31 3.30
C SER A 554 18.43 -11.30 3.14
N ARG A 555 18.07 -10.57 4.19
CA ARG A 555 17.01 -9.53 4.13
C ARG A 555 17.29 -8.43 3.09
N PHE A 556 18.54 -8.29 2.64
CA PHE A 556 18.95 -7.30 1.63
C PHE A 556 18.90 -7.84 0.19
N THR A 557 18.46 -9.09 -0.03
CA THR A 557 18.27 -9.66 -1.36
C THR A 557 16.83 -9.51 -1.82
N ALA A 558 16.59 -9.53 -3.14
CA ALA A 558 15.27 -9.38 -3.74
C ALA A 558 14.78 -10.66 -4.45
N ASP A 559 15.42 -11.80 -4.18
CA ASP A 559 15.13 -13.05 -4.87
C ASP A 559 13.69 -13.52 -4.60
N MET A 560 13.17 -13.33 -3.39
CA MET A 560 11.82 -13.75 -3.02
C MET A 560 10.76 -13.04 -3.85
N ALA A 561 10.78 -11.71 -3.91
CA ALA A 561 9.79 -10.93 -4.66
C ALA A 561 9.87 -11.20 -6.17
N ILE A 562 11.07 -11.37 -6.72
CA ILE A 562 11.27 -11.69 -8.14
C ILE A 562 10.75 -13.10 -8.45
N GLN A 563 11.15 -14.12 -7.67
CA GLN A 563 10.66 -15.49 -7.83
C GLN A 563 9.15 -15.59 -7.66
N ASN A 564 8.59 -14.81 -6.74
CA ASN A 564 7.15 -14.78 -6.51
C ASN A 564 6.40 -14.38 -7.78
N VAL A 565 6.76 -13.25 -8.41
CA VAL A 565 6.12 -12.76 -9.63
C VAL A 565 6.32 -13.71 -10.82
N ILE A 566 7.52 -14.30 -10.96
CA ILE A 566 7.78 -15.33 -11.99
C ILE A 566 6.85 -16.52 -11.80
N GLY A 567 6.74 -17.01 -10.57
CA GLY A 567 5.92 -18.17 -10.25
C GLY A 567 4.42 -17.92 -10.42
N ASP A 568 3.94 -16.73 -10.05
CA ASP A 568 2.55 -16.31 -10.29
C ASP A 568 2.25 -16.24 -11.79
N SER A 569 3.22 -15.74 -12.59
CA SER A 569 3.05 -15.59 -14.04
C SER A 569 2.75 -16.91 -14.74
N PHE A 570 3.49 -17.97 -14.44
CA PHE A 570 3.26 -19.25 -15.13
C PHE A 570 2.24 -20.18 -14.43
N ARG A 571 1.67 -19.74 -13.29
CA ARG A 571 0.58 -20.44 -12.61
C ARG A 571 -0.81 -19.86 -12.87
N GLY A 572 -0.90 -18.85 -13.75
CA GLY A 572 -2.18 -18.37 -14.27
C GLY A 572 -2.71 -17.10 -13.63
N ALA A 573 -1.86 -16.25 -13.05
CA ALA A 573 -2.22 -14.88 -12.73
C ALA A 573 -2.72 -14.16 -13.99
N THR A 574 -3.79 -13.37 -13.88
CA THR A 574 -4.32 -12.62 -15.01
C THR A 574 -3.41 -11.47 -15.41
N TRP A 575 -2.80 -10.80 -14.43
CA TRP A 575 -1.70 -9.88 -14.63
C TRP A 575 -0.74 -9.91 -13.45
N VAL A 576 0.49 -9.53 -13.71
CA VAL A 576 1.55 -9.44 -12.70
C VAL A 576 2.31 -8.13 -12.82
N SER A 577 2.89 -7.71 -11.72
CA SER A 577 3.74 -6.53 -11.68
C SER A 577 4.90 -6.70 -10.71
N ILE A 578 6.04 -6.06 -11.03
CA ILE A 578 7.17 -5.95 -10.14
C ILE A 578 7.71 -4.52 -10.16
N HIS A 579 8.03 -3.98 -8.99
CA HIS A 579 8.41 -2.59 -8.82
C HIS A 579 9.66 -2.46 -7.95
N ASN A 580 10.48 -1.45 -8.24
CA ASN A 580 11.35 -0.85 -7.27
C ASN A 580 10.62 0.34 -6.62
N GLY A 581 10.68 0.40 -5.31
CA GLY A 581 10.02 1.45 -4.54
C GLY A 581 8.76 0.98 -3.81
N GLY A 582 8.50 1.60 -2.68
CA GLY A 582 7.38 1.27 -1.81
C GLY A 582 7.18 2.32 -0.72
N GLY A 583 6.59 1.95 0.40
CA GLY A 583 6.30 2.85 1.51
C GLY A 583 7.51 3.53 2.15
N VAL A 584 8.72 3.08 1.85
CA VAL A 584 9.99 3.64 2.35
C VAL A 584 10.80 4.39 1.27
N GLY A 585 10.23 4.57 0.07
CA GLY A 585 10.85 5.32 -1.02
C GLY A 585 11.45 4.47 -2.15
N TRP A 586 12.07 5.15 -3.12
CA TRP A 586 12.79 4.51 -4.23
C TRP A 586 14.09 3.89 -3.74
N GLY A 587 14.47 2.76 -4.33
CA GLY A 587 15.73 2.08 -4.04
C GLY A 587 15.75 1.20 -2.82
N GLU A 588 14.78 1.30 -1.94
CA GLU A 588 14.76 0.64 -0.65
C GLU A 588 13.95 -0.67 -0.65
N VAL A 589 13.17 -0.93 -1.69
CA VAL A 589 12.18 -2.01 -1.73
C VAL A 589 12.04 -2.56 -3.14
N ILE A 590 12.06 -3.89 -3.28
CA ILE A 590 11.53 -4.59 -4.45
C ILE A 590 10.24 -5.29 -4.03
N ASN A 591 9.17 -5.04 -4.76
CA ASN A 591 7.88 -5.63 -4.46
C ASN A 591 7.10 -5.98 -5.71
N GLY A 592 6.22 -6.96 -5.60
CA GLY A 592 5.38 -7.40 -6.69
C GLY A 592 4.03 -7.90 -6.24
N GLY A 593 3.14 -8.02 -7.19
CA GLY A 593 1.80 -8.51 -6.96
C GLY A 593 1.13 -8.96 -8.23
N PHE A 594 -0.09 -9.41 -8.08
CA PHE A 594 -0.91 -9.97 -9.14
C PHE A 594 -2.35 -9.48 -9.07
N GLY A 595 -3.06 -9.63 -10.17
CA GLY A 595 -4.52 -9.72 -10.21
C GLY A 595 -4.94 -11.03 -10.87
N MET A 596 -6.03 -11.62 -10.41
CA MET A 596 -6.58 -12.85 -10.95
C MET A 596 -8.09 -12.73 -11.10
N VAL A 597 -8.61 -12.98 -12.28
CA VAL A 597 -10.05 -13.00 -12.54
C VAL A 597 -10.62 -14.38 -12.30
N LEU A 598 -11.67 -14.46 -11.49
CA LEU A 598 -12.55 -15.62 -11.35
C LEU A 598 -13.79 -15.41 -12.19
N ASP A 599 -14.06 -16.35 -13.09
CA ASP A 599 -15.15 -16.29 -14.07
C ASP A 599 -16.12 -17.48 -13.98
N GLY A 600 -16.00 -18.31 -12.94
CA GLY A 600 -16.81 -19.49 -12.70
C GLY A 600 -16.37 -20.74 -13.48
N THR A 601 -15.29 -20.66 -14.24
CA THR A 601 -14.79 -21.79 -15.05
C THR A 601 -13.95 -22.79 -14.24
N LYS A 602 -13.80 -24.01 -14.76
CA LYS A 602 -12.89 -25.01 -14.20
C LYS A 602 -11.43 -24.59 -14.35
N GLU A 603 -11.11 -23.87 -15.40
CA GLU A 603 -9.78 -23.29 -15.63
C GLU A 603 -9.43 -22.27 -14.55
N ALA A 604 -10.38 -21.43 -14.13
CA ALA A 604 -10.19 -20.53 -13.01
C ALA A 604 -9.92 -21.29 -11.71
N SER A 605 -10.68 -22.35 -11.39
CA SER A 605 -10.43 -23.24 -10.22
C SER A 605 -9.01 -23.82 -10.24
N ARG A 606 -8.57 -24.35 -11.38
CA ARG A 606 -7.22 -24.92 -11.51
C ARG A 606 -6.12 -23.85 -11.28
N ARG A 607 -6.29 -22.68 -11.88
CA ARG A 607 -5.31 -21.57 -11.74
C ARG A 607 -5.25 -21.05 -10.32
N LEU A 608 -6.39 -20.75 -9.70
CA LEU A 608 -6.42 -20.23 -8.34
C LEU A 608 -5.77 -21.18 -7.32
N ALA A 609 -6.04 -22.50 -7.45
CA ALA A 609 -5.46 -23.50 -6.57
C ALA A 609 -3.93 -23.53 -6.66
N SER A 610 -3.38 -23.51 -7.88
CA SER A 610 -1.93 -23.54 -8.10
C SER A 610 -1.25 -22.21 -7.71
N MET A 611 -1.81 -21.09 -8.15
CA MET A 611 -1.16 -19.78 -8.00
C MET A 611 -1.23 -19.28 -6.57
N LEU A 612 -2.39 -19.32 -5.90
CA LEU A 612 -2.52 -18.84 -4.53
C LEU A 612 -1.74 -19.71 -3.53
N PHE A 613 -1.62 -21.02 -3.79
CA PHE A 613 -0.78 -21.90 -3.00
C PHE A 613 0.70 -21.51 -3.11
N TRP A 614 1.18 -21.27 -4.33
CA TRP A 614 2.55 -20.83 -4.57
C TRP A 614 2.82 -19.44 -3.97
N ASP A 615 1.96 -18.49 -4.22
CA ASP A 615 2.15 -17.06 -3.86
C ASP A 615 2.47 -16.91 -2.36
N VAL A 616 1.83 -17.68 -1.49
CA VAL A 616 2.09 -17.65 -0.05
C VAL A 616 3.29 -18.53 0.33
N ASN A 617 3.32 -19.79 -0.14
CA ASN A 617 4.33 -20.75 0.31
C ASN A 617 5.75 -20.43 -0.17
N ASN A 618 5.91 -19.65 -1.25
CA ASN A 618 7.20 -19.09 -1.63
C ASN A 618 7.84 -18.30 -0.47
N GLY A 619 7.11 -17.37 0.11
CA GLY A 619 7.60 -16.56 1.23
C GLY A 619 7.77 -17.35 2.52
N ILE A 620 6.86 -18.30 2.80
CA ILE A 620 7.02 -19.20 3.96
C ILE A 620 8.29 -20.03 3.82
N SER A 621 8.59 -20.59 2.64
CA SER A 621 9.82 -21.35 2.40
C SER A 621 11.07 -20.53 2.64
N ARG A 622 11.07 -19.28 2.18
CA ARG A 622 12.14 -18.29 2.39
C ARG A 622 12.36 -17.99 3.88
N ARG A 623 11.27 -17.76 4.62
CA ARG A 623 11.29 -17.46 6.06
C ARG A 623 11.70 -18.70 6.88
N SER A 624 11.24 -19.89 6.48
CA SER A 624 11.64 -21.15 7.14
C SER A 624 13.13 -21.44 6.97
N TRP A 625 13.69 -21.19 5.76
CA TRP A 625 15.13 -21.32 5.52
C TRP A 625 15.95 -20.36 6.38
N ALA A 626 15.42 -19.18 6.66
CA ALA A 626 16.01 -18.20 7.58
C ALA A 626 15.86 -18.58 9.08
N ARG A 627 15.29 -19.73 9.38
CA ARG A 627 15.08 -20.29 10.72
C ARG A 627 13.94 -19.65 11.53
N ASN A 628 13.02 -18.93 10.88
CA ASN A 628 11.83 -18.40 11.56
C ASN A 628 10.93 -19.55 11.98
N GLU A 629 10.72 -19.73 13.28
CA GLU A 629 10.01 -20.90 13.86
C GLU A 629 8.57 -21.05 13.33
N GLY A 630 7.81 -19.95 13.28
CA GLY A 630 6.45 -19.98 12.72
C GLY A 630 6.42 -20.42 11.26
N ALA A 631 7.43 -20.04 10.47
CA ALA A 631 7.53 -20.43 9.07
C ALA A 631 7.95 -21.90 8.91
N VAL A 632 8.80 -22.42 9.79
CA VAL A 632 9.11 -23.85 9.84
C VAL A 632 7.87 -24.69 10.17
N PHE A 633 7.06 -24.22 11.13
CA PHE A 633 5.78 -24.85 11.46
C PHE A 633 4.83 -24.82 10.23
N ALA A 634 4.62 -23.66 9.63
CA ALA A 634 3.70 -23.48 8.52
C ALA A 634 4.08 -24.30 7.28
N ILE A 635 5.39 -24.33 6.93
CA ILE A 635 5.83 -25.07 5.73
C ILE A 635 5.78 -26.59 5.94
N ARG A 636 5.99 -27.09 7.16
CA ARG A 636 5.80 -28.52 7.46
C ARG A 636 4.35 -28.93 7.29
N ARG A 637 3.42 -28.15 7.81
CA ARG A 637 1.99 -28.36 7.63
C ARG A 637 1.59 -28.34 6.16
N ALA A 638 2.16 -27.41 5.38
CA ALA A 638 1.92 -27.36 3.93
C ALA A 638 2.46 -28.62 3.20
N MET A 639 3.65 -29.12 3.58
CA MET A 639 4.21 -30.37 3.02
C MET A 639 3.40 -31.61 3.40
N GLU A 640 2.77 -31.64 4.57
CA GLU A 640 1.87 -32.72 4.97
C GLU A 640 0.57 -32.72 4.15
N ALA A 641 0.05 -31.53 3.84
CA ALA A 641 -1.18 -31.35 3.07
C ALA A 641 -0.99 -31.55 1.55
N GLU A 642 0.20 -31.24 1.01
CA GLU A 642 0.52 -31.31 -0.42
C GLU A 642 1.76 -32.21 -0.66
N PRO A 643 1.56 -33.47 -1.05
CA PRO A 643 2.67 -34.45 -1.19
C PRO A 643 3.73 -34.08 -2.24
N LEU A 644 3.39 -33.19 -3.21
CA LEU A 644 4.33 -32.72 -4.22
C LEU A 644 5.20 -31.57 -3.70
N LEU A 645 4.82 -30.93 -2.59
CA LEU A 645 5.63 -29.89 -1.97
C LEU A 645 6.78 -30.52 -1.18
N LYS A 646 8.00 -30.19 -1.58
CA LYS A 646 9.22 -30.60 -0.88
C LYS A 646 10.11 -29.39 -0.68
N VAL A 647 10.16 -28.90 0.54
CA VAL A 647 10.97 -27.73 0.90
C VAL A 647 12.17 -28.16 1.73
N THR A 648 13.33 -27.59 1.42
CA THR A 648 14.54 -27.79 2.22
C THR A 648 14.39 -27.04 3.53
N LEU A 649 14.50 -27.76 4.64
CA LEU A 649 14.46 -27.18 5.99
C LEU A 649 15.88 -26.97 6.53
N PRO A 650 16.11 -25.93 7.34
CA PRO A 650 17.40 -25.70 7.95
C PRO A 650 17.69 -26.70 9.07
N ASN A 651 18.94 -27.16 9.16
CA ASN A 651 19.45 -27.79 10.36
C ASN A 651 19.95 -26.69 11.31
N LEU A 652 19.53 -26.76 12.57
CA LEU A 652 19.99 -25.81 13.56
C LEU A 652 21.43 -26.14 13.97
N VAL A 653 22.24 -25.11 14.12
CA VAL A 653 23.61 -25.18 14.63
C VAL A 653 23.57 -24.89 16.12
N ASP A 654 24.31 -25.65 16.88
CA ASP A 654 24.50 -25.39 18.31
C ASP A 654 25.40 -24.15 18.49
N ASP A 655 24.90 -23.14 19.18
CA ASP A 655 25.63 -21.88 19.38
C ASP A 655 26.92 -22.09 20.18
N GLU A 656 27.02 -23.15 20.99
CA GLU A 656 28.24 -23.50 21.71
C GLU A 656 29.40 -23.87 20.77
N LEU A 657 29.09 -24.35 19.54
CA LEU A 657 30.09 -24.65 18.52
C LEU A 657 30.66 -23.41 17.84
N LEU A 658 30.01 -22.26 17.99
CA LEU A 658 30.40 -21.01 17.36
C LEU A 658 31.22 -20.09 18.27
N ASN A 659 31.31 -20.44 19.57
CA ASN A 659 32.08 -19.76 20.60
C ASN A 659 33.41 -20.53 20.85
#